data_7dbbed84bd1a94a50d4968656eb58543
#
_entry.id   7dbbed84bd1a94a50d4968656eb58543
#
_cell.length_a   1.000
_cell.length_b   1.000
_cell.length_c   1.000
_cell.angle_alpha   90.00
_cell.angle_beta   90.00
_cell.angle_gamma   90.00
#
_symmetry.space_group_name_H-M   'P 1'
#
loop_
_entity.id
_entity.type
_entity.pdbx_description
1 polymer ?
#
loop_
_entity_poly.entity_id
_entity_poly.type
_entity_poly.pdbx_seq_one_letter_code
_entity_poly.pdbx_strand_id
1 'polypeptide(L)'
;DRLRGTSKKGELTETIGFINGTSVTSTPTYNFLGAIQGRMPGLNIYRQGGDMPAAYGWKVRNSRTNLFLVDGIERDFYTMDPDQIESVQVLKDGLSTVMLGQRSAAGVINVITKKGNVGRPRFSFTAETGFEKALKLPDLLGAVDYITLVNEAYANDLREPGAYIEAYNPAIIEKYRNKENPYLYPDVDWYDELLNNTAPVHRYNFNVSGATNSFNYFVDLDWYRENGFFKTNDANSYNTNAQTNRFSVRSNLGVKVTSTTFMQINLAGRQERYNQPAAGTRSFYSNILTTRPNRYPVYNPDGSYGSYIDSKANQNLKGLLYDNGHQFKDSRHMSFDLTIKQKMDFLLDGLYLEATGSYYSATSYLTTRSKEFAAYLYKEDGSYQQVGEDKDQGNSGNKDQRYRITFLKGAVGYDHSFGKHKVAALFVADLNQIQDQNVQKGYLRNYTNYSGRMNYNYDDRYLAEAVYTRGGYNWLAPGNRWADYWGVGAAWNGHNESFVKELNIFSTLKPRISYAVTGQAICDYAEYKQSYGTSKVHLYGGPFDNKWTEENKTASRLNPEIAKKLNVGIDLGFLNDRLAFTFDYYQNRFSDVVATSEIKTAILGNVYPRSNCEKYSYTGTEMVLTWQDRIRNFNYFINGNLSFEQSKFEYSPQLPKAYPWMSRLGDPVGMTYGYVADGIFQSQEEIDAYDAFLPSAVKSTIMPGDIRYKDLNGDHIIDMHDQTNLGSKKAKGYYGISAGFNYRGFDFSVFAQGTLNRQVYLNGDFMDGSGKKGEGAITSYVLGRWTPDNHTNTHTRVWYGSNNNNRQTSSFWIYDADFFRLKNVEIGYTLPTLLTRKLGIPSVRIYAQGMNLLTVSEIFDVRKDIDPEIWGGSFPMTRTINFGISIKL
;
A
#
# COMPACT_ATOMS: atom_id res chain seq x y z
N ASP A 1 -9.51 23.86 4.95
CA ASP A 1 -10.85 23.29 4.81
C ASP A 1 -11.04 22.13 5.79
N ARG A 2 -12.24 21.99 6.35
CA ARG A 2 -12.67 20.85 7.17
C ARG A 2 -13.58 19.94 6.34
N LEU A 3 -13.77 18.71 6.81
CA LEU A 3 -14.83 17.88 6.26
C LEU A 3 -16.19 18.60 6.39
N ARG A 4 -16.84 18.86 5.25
CA ARG A 4 -18.13 19.58 5.15
C ARG A 4 -18.11 21.05 5.59
N GLY A 5 -16.95 21.69 5.74
CA GLY A 5 -16.86 23.12 6.13
C GLY A 5 -15.44 23.65 6.11
N THR A 6 -15.26 24.90 6.54
CA THR A 6 -13.96 25.56 6.66
C THR A 6 -13.75 26.09 8.08
N SER A 7 -12.50 26.07 8.60
CA SER A 7 -12.12 26.70 9.85
C SER A 7 -10.65 27.08 9.83
N LYS A 8 -10.28 28.08 10.61
CA LYS A 8 -8.88 28.43 10.82
C LYS A 8 -8.20 27.37 11.68
N LYS A 9 -6.89 27.12 11.48
CA LYS A 9 -6.11 26.14 12.27
C LYS A 9 -6.21 26.41 13.78
N GLY A 10 -6.19 27.69 14.19
CA GLY A 10 -6.32 28.09 15.59
C GLY A 10 -7.67 27.75 16.23
N GLU A 11 -8.73 27.58 15.44
CA GLU A 11 -10.10 27.28 15.90
C GLU A 11 -10.43 25.78 15.92
N LEU A 12 -9.49 24.90 15.52
CA LEU A 12 -9.72 23.45 15.50
C LEU A 12 -9.63 22.85 16.90
N THR A 13 -10.59 22.04 17.28
CA THR A 13 -10.56 21.20 18.49
C THR A 13 -10.14 19.75 18.17
N GLU A 14 -10.23 19.38 16.91
CA GLU A 14 -9.91 18.07 16.36
C GLU A 14 -8.45 17.95 15.92
N THR A 15 -7.97 16.71 15.78
CA THR A 15 -6.64 16.40 15.25
C THR A 15 -6.70 16.13 13.76
N ILE A 16 -6.17 17.04 12.96
CA ILE A 16 -6.00 16.89 11.52
C ILE A 16 -4.53 16.97 11.18
N GLY A 17 -4.01 15.93 10.54
CA GLY A 17 -2.67 15.98 9.95
C GLY A 17 -2.68 16.78 8.64
N PHE A 18 -1.57 17.44 8.32
CA PHE A 18 -1.49 18.33 7.16
C PHE A 18 -0.16 18.16 6.43
N ILE A 19 -0.21 18.00 5.09
CA ILE A 19 0.94 17.98 4.20
C ILE A 19 0.71 19.04 3.11
N ASN A 20 1.69 19.91 2.92
CA ASN A 20 1.64 20.94 1.88
C ASN A 20 1.86 20.30 0.49
N GLY A 21 1.17 20.80 -0.55
CA GLY A 21 1.32 20.36 -1.93
C GLY A 21 2.76 20.42 -2.46
N THR A 22 3.56 21.42 -2.03
CA THR A 22 4.98 21.52 -2.39
C THR A 22 5.81 20.30 -1.93
N SER A 23 5.47 19.71 -0.78
CA SER A 23 6.13 18.48 -0.30
C SER A 23 5.74 17.26 -1.12
N VAL A 24 4.59 17.29 -1.81
CA VAL A 24 4.15 16.23 -2.70
C VAL A 24 4.89 16.33 -4.04
N THR A 25 4.98 17.52 -4.62
CA THR A 25 5.65 17.75 -5.92
C THR A 25 7.17 17.59 -5.87
N SER A 26 7.80 17.75 -4.70
CA SER A 26 9.25 17.55 -4.55
C SER A 26 9.70 16.08 -4.63
N THR A 27 8.77 15.12 -4.68
CA THR A 27 9.08 13.69 -4.75
C THR A 27 8.91 13.19 -6.18
N PRO A 28 9.94 12.62 -6.83
CA PRO A 28 9.88 12.16 -8.20
C PRO A 28 9.11 10.83 -8.31
N THR A 29 7.84 10.87 -7.99
CA THR A 29 6.90 9.75 -8.12
C THR A 29 5.54 10.29 -8.50
N TYR A 30 4.85 9.58 -9.36
CA TYR A 30 3.50 9.93 -9.83
C TYR A 30 2.42 9.18 -9.10
N ASN A 31 2.81 8.30 -8.20
CA ASN A 31 1.89 7.71 -7.25
C ASN A 31 1.76 8.66 -6.05
N PHE A 32 0.59 9.26 -5.92
CA PHE A 32 0.26 10.18 -4.84
C PHE A 32 0.60 9.62 -3.44
N LEU A 33 0.26 8.35 -3.17
CA LEU A 33 0.56 7.72 -1.88
C LEU A 33 2.06 7.56 -1.65
N GLY A 34 2.81 7.24 -2.71
CA GLY A 34 4.27 7.16 -2.65
C GLY A 34 4.93 8.52 -2.31
N ALA A 35 4.32 9.62 -2.77
CA ALA A 35 4.81 10.98 -2.50
C ALA A 35 4.60 11.41 -1.05
N ILE A 36 3.52 10.95 -0.39
CA ILE A 36 3.20 11.33 0.99
C ILE A 36 3.64 10.30 2.04
N GLN A 37 4.20 9.16 1.63
CA GLN A 37 4.67 8.10 2.52
C GLN A 37 5.71 8.62 3.52
N GLY A 38 5.52 8.36 4.81
CA GLY A 38 6.43 8.75 5.90
C GLY A 38 6.39 10.23 6.31
N ARG A 39 5.60 11.07 5.61
CA ARG A 39 5.56 12.53 5.88
C ARG A 39 4.65 12.94 7.03
N MET A 40 3.87 12.02 7.58
CA MET A 40 2.89 12.33 8.62
C MET A 40 2.76 11.21 9.65
N PRO A 41 2.79 11.53 10.95
CA PRO A 41 2.57 10.52 11.99
C PRO A 41 1.12 10.03 11.97
N GLY A 42 0.91 8.76 12.29
CA GLY A 42 -0.40 8.10 12.28
C GLY A 42 -0.95 7.74 10.90
N LEU A 43 -0.25 8.09 9.81
CA LEU A 43 -0.54 7.63 8.45
C LEU A 43 0.52 6.61 8.02
N ASN A 44 0.15 5.35 8.01
CA ASN A 44 0.99 4.26 7.53
C ASN A 44 0.67 3.96 6.07
N ILE A 45 1.63 4.16 5.17
CA ILE A 45 1.56 3.83 3.76
C ILE A 45 2.59 2.74 3.49
N TYR A 46 2.16 1.68 2.84
CA TYR A 46 3.00 0.53 2.51
C TYR A 46 2.73 0.08 1.07
N ARG A 47 3.76 -0.41 0.41
CA ARG A 47 3.64 -0.95 -0.94
C ARG A 47 2.91 -2.30 -0.90
N GLN A 48 1.91 -2.48 -1.76
CA GLN A 48 1.16 -3.72 -1.92
C GLN A 48 1.65 -4.44 -3.18
N GLY A 49 2.45 -5.48 -2.98
CA GLY A 49 2.96 -6.27 -4.09
C GLY A 49 3.93 -5.49 -4.98
N GLY A 50 4.37 -6.12 -6.04
CA GLY A 50 5.34 -5.61 -6.96
C GLY A 50 4.80 -5.46 -8.38
N ASP A 51 3.60 -4.95 -8.53
CA ASP A 51 3.06 -4.62 -9.84
C ASP A 51 3.55 -3.25 -10.31
N MET A 52 3.57 -3.03 -11.60
CA MET A 52 3.73 -1.74 -12.23
C MET A 52 2.37 -1.39 -12.90
N PRO A 53 1.82 -0.18 -12.68
CA PRO A 53 2.28 0.85 -11.73
C PRO A 53 2.18 0.41 -10.27
N ALA A 54 3.06 0.92 -9.45
CA ALA A 54 3.18 0.52 -8.05
C ALA A 54 1.87 0.70 -7.27
N ALA A 55 1.36 -0.37 -6.70
CA ALA A 55 0.19 -0.34 -5.82
C ALA A 55 0.60 -0.04 -4.37
N TYR A 56 -0.13 0.85 -3.72
CA TYR A 56 0.07 1.20 -2.31
C TYR A 56 -1.20 0.96 -1.51
N GLY A 57 -1.02 0.41 -0.32
CA GLY A 57 -2.03 0.41 0.73
C GLY A 57 -1.75 1.49 1.76
N TRP A 58 -2.77 1.90 2.49
CA TRP A 58 -2.60 2.87 3.56
C TRP A 58 -3.60 2.65 4.69
N LYS A 59 -3.23 3.11 5.88
CA LYS A 59 -4.06 3.08 7.08
C LYS A 59 -3.80 4.32 7.91
N VAL A 60 -4.84 4.88 8.50
CA VAL A 60 -4.75 5.94 9.49
C VAL A 60 -5.01 5.33 10.87
N ARG A 61 -4.02 5.38 11.78
CA ARG A 61 -4.11 4.80 13.13
C ARG A 61 -4.68 3.36 13.08
N ASN A 62 -4.18 2.58 12.14
CA ASN A 62 -4.62 1.19 11.85
C ASN A 62 -6.12 0.98 11.66
N SER A 63 -6.84 1.99 11.16
CA SER A 63 -8.25 1.87 10.80
C SER A 63 -8.52 0.63 9.94
N ARG A 64 -9.69 0.03 10.14
CA ARG A 64 -10.08 -1.19 9.42
C ARG A 64 -10.49 -0.91 7.97
N THR A 65 -11.11 0.23 7.75
CA THR A 65 -11.53 0.73 6.43
C THR A 65 -10.85 2.05 6.12
N ASN A 66 -10.73 2.36 4.85
CA ASN A 66 -10.10 3.57 4.35
C ASN A 66 -11.05 4.33 3.45
N LEU A 67 -10.97 5.67 3.48
CA LEU A 67 -11.76 6.55 2.64
C LEU A 67 -10.88 7.65 2.06
N PHE A 68 -10.88 7.79 0.75
CA PHE A 68 -10.17 8.83 0.04
C PHE A 68 -11.15 9.89 -0.49
N LEU A 69 -10.91 11.12 -0.13
CA LEU A 69 -11.74 12.26 -0.51
C LEU A 69 -10.91 13.26 -1.33
N VAL A 70 -11.57 13.89 -2.29
CA VAL A 70 -11.07 15.08 -3.00
C VAL A 70 -12.08 16.20 -2.80
N ASP A 71 -11.62 17.31 -2.21
CA ASP A 71 -12.47 18.44 -1.82
C ASP A 71 -13.71 18.01 -0.99
N GLY A 72 -13.51 16.99 -0.11
CA GLY A 72 -14.54 16.45 0.77
C GLY A 72 -15.51 15.45 0.11
N ILE A 73 -15.31 15.05 -1.12
CA ILE A 73 -16.14 14.10 -1.88
C ILE A 73 -15.33 12.83 -2.18
N GLU A 74 -15.95 11.67 -2.01
CA GLU A 74 -15.29 10.38 -2.22
C GLU A 74 -14.85 10.18 -3.68
N ARG A 75 -13.60 9.74 -3.85
CA ARG A 75 -12.96 9.47 -5.14
C ARG A 75 -12.03 8.27 -5.03
N ASP A 76 -11.61 7.77 -6.17
CA ASP A 76 -10.46 6.87 -6.27
C ASP A 76 -9.17 7.69 -6.18
N PHE A 77 -8.23 7.26 -5.33
CA PHE A 77 -6.95 7.96 -5.11
C PHE A 77 -6.02 7.94 -6.35
N TYR A 78 -6.26 7.03 -7.28
CA TYR A 78 -5.51 6.97 -8.54
C TYR A 78 -5.77 8.17 -9.46
N THR A 79 -6.72 9.04 -9.13
CA THR A 79 -7.11 10.16 -9.99
C THR A 79 -6.31 11.44 -9.79
N MET A 80 -5.39 11.48 -8.82
CA MET A 80 -4.71 12.73 -8.43
C MET A 80 -3.29 12.79 -9.00
N ASP A 81 -2.97 13.94 -9.57
CA ASP A 81 -1.61 14.34 -9.94
C ASP A 81 -1.03 15.32 -8.90
N PRO A 82 0.28 15.23 -8.57
CA PRO A 82 0.90 16.08 -7.56
C PRO A 82 0.70 17.58 -7.79
N ASP A 83 0.74 18.05 -9.04
CA ASP A 83 0.58 19.46 -9.37
C ASP A 83 -0.83 20.02 -9.19
N GLN A 84 -1.83 19.16 -9.05
CA GLN A 84 -3.22 19.54 -8.79
C GLN A 84 -3.49 19.78 -7.30
N ILE A 85 -2.54 19.43 -6.43
CA ILE A 85 -2.74 19.37 -4.97
C ILE A 85 -2.29 20.68 -4.32
N GLU A 86 -3.19 21.32 -3.58
CA GLU A 86 -2.88 22.43 -2.67
C GLU A 86 -2.37 21.88 -1.34
N SER A 87 -3.07 20.88 -0.79
CA SER A 87 -2.71 20.24 0.47
C SER A 87 -3.37 18.88 0.63
N VAL A 88 -2.79 18.08 1.51
CA VAL A 88 -3.34 16.79 1.93
C VAL A 88 -3.66 16.86 3.41
N GLN A 89 -4.88 16.51 3.76
CA GLN A 89 -5.38 16.43 5.13
C GLN A 89 -5.61 14.96 5.50
N VAL A 90 -5.19 14.59 6.70
CA VAL A 90 -5.49 13.26 7.26
C VAL A 90 -6.33 13.46 8.50
N LEU A 91 -7.58 12.97 8.44
CA LEU A 91 -8.53 13.06 9.53
C LEU A 91 -8.29 11.87 10.47
N LYS A 92 -7.72 12.15 11.62
CA LYS A 92 -7.17 11.12 12.51
C LYS A 92 -8.07 10.76 13.67
N ASP A 93 -8.81 11.73 14.21
CA ASP A 93 -9.68 11.52 15.36
C ASP A 93 -11.14 11.28 14.97
N GLY A 94 -11.95 10.87 15.97
CA GLY A 94 -13.37 10.59 15.74
C GLY A 94 -14.17 11.86 15.46
N LEU A 95 -13.83 12.98 16.11
CA LEU A 95 -14.57 14.22 15.97
C LEU A 95 -14.52 14.74 14.52
N SER A 96 -13.36 14.60 13.86
CA SER A 96 -13.17 15.00 12.46
C SER A 96 -13.94 14.14 11.46
N THR A 97 -14.34 12.91 11.84
CA THR A 97 -14.97 11.94 10.93
C THR A 97 -16.43 11.62 11.21
N VAL A 98 -17.01 12.06 12.35
CA VAL A 98 -18.42 11.77 12.75
C VAL A 98 -19.43 12.03 11.63
N MET A 99 -19.26 13.11 10.84
CA MET A 99 -20.17 13.47 9.74
C MET A 99 -20.17 12.47 8.55
N LEU A 100 -19.33 11.43 8.59
CA LEU A 100 -19.34 10.35 7.60
C LEU A 100 -20.30 9.20 7.98
N GLY A 101 -21.00 9.30 9.11
CA GLY A 101 -22.02 8.35 9.55
C GLY A 101 -21.51 6.92 9.62
N GLN A 102 -22.11 6.02 8.85
CA GLN A 102 -21.73 4.59 8.76
C GLN A 102 -20.32 4.31 8.24
N ARG A 103 -19.50 5.35 8.00
CA ARG A 103 -18.09 5.28 7.60
C ARG A 103 -17.18 6.13 8.48
N SER A 104 -17.70 6.63 9.61
CA SER A 104 -16.97 7.54 10.49
C SER A 104 -15.82 6.89 11.27
N ALA A 105 -15.80 5.55 11.38
CA ALA A 105 -14.67 4.83 11.96
C ALA A 105 -13.49 4.64 10.97
N ALA A 106 -13.68 4.93 9.67
CA ALA A 106 -12.66 4.81 8.64
C ALA A 106 -11.47 5.75 8.88
N GLY A 107 -10.30 5.36 8.36
CA GLY A 107 -9.18 6.27 8.16
C GLY A 107 -9.45 7.14 6.93
N VAL A 108 -9.25 8.44 7.02
CA VAL A 108 -9.61 9.36 5.94
C VAL A 108 -8.42 10.20 5.49
N ILE A 109 -8.15 10.17 4.17
CA ILE A 109 -7.29 11.13 3.49
C ILE A 109 -8.20 12.05 2.67
N ASN A 110 -8.11 13.35 2.89
CA ASN A 110 -8.81 14.37 2.12
C ASN A 110 -7.80 15.26 1.38
N VAL A 111 -7.83 15.24 0.07
CA VAL A 111 -6.99 16.08 -0.78
C VAL A 111 -7.75 17.36 -1.12
N ILE A 112 -7.13 18.48 -0.89
CA ILE A 112 -7.63 19.81 -1.31
C ILE A 112 -6.92 20.18 -2.61
N THR A 113 -7.71 20.50 -3.63
CA THR A 113 -7.20 20.84 -4.95
C THR A 113 -6.90 22.33 -5.07
N LYS A 114 -5.91 22.68 -5.93
CA LYS A 114 -5.52 24.06 -6.18
C LYS A 114 -6.66 24.89 -6.78
N LYS A 115 -6.73 26.15 -6.36
CA LYS A 115 -7.67 27.17 -6.88
C LYS A 115 -6.88 28.36 -7.38
N GLY A 116 -7.50 29.22 -8.19
CA GLY A 116 -6.90 30.47 -8.61
C GLY A 116 -6.84 31.48 -7.47
N ASN A 117 -5.73 32.18 -7.34
CA ASN A 117 -5.54 33.28 -6.40
C ASN A 117 -5.69 34.64 -7.10
N VAL A 118 -6.22 35.65 -6.42
CA VAL A 118 -6.41 37.00 -6.95
C VAL A 118 -5.07 37.54 -7.46
N GLY A 119 -5.05 38.02 -8.70
CA GLY A 119 -3.87 38.53 -9.36
C GLY A 119 -3.88 38.27 -10.88
N ARG A 120 -2.75 38.63 -11.52
CA ARG A 120 -2.58 38.33 -12.97
C ARG A 120 -2.58 36.84 -13.22
N PRO A 121 -3.02 36.38 -14.41
CA PRO A 121 -2.87 34.99 -14.83
C PRO A 121 -1.42 34.52 -14.66
N ARG A 122 -1.26 33.34 -14.11
CA ARG A 122 0.04 32.67 -13.92
C ARG A 122 0.03 31.39 -14.74
N PHE A 123 0.98 31.28 -15.65
CA PHE A 123 1.22 30.07 -16.40
C PHE A 123 2.45 29.36 -15.83
N SER A 124 2.38 28.06 -15.73
CA SER A 124 3.51 27.23 -15.32
C SER A 124 3.66 26.07 -16.26
N PHE A 125 4.88 25.83 -16.72
CA PHE A 125 5.25 24.67 -17.49
C PHE A 125 6.39 23.95 -16.79
N THR A 126 6.22 22.64 -16.56
CA THR A 126 7.25 21.78 -15.95
C THR A 126 7.51 20.61 -16.89
N ALA A 127 8.79 20.37 -17.18
CA ALA A 127 9.25 19.21 -17.93
C ALA A 127 10.27 18.44 -17.08
N GLU A 128 10.04 17.16 -16.96
CA GLU A 128 10.90 16.24 -16.20
C GLU A 128 11.25 15.03 -17.05
N THR A 129 12.52 14.65 -16.99
CA THR A 129 13.01 13.41 -17.60
C THR A 129 13.99 12.75 -16.67
N GLY A 130 13.98 11.44 -16.63
CA GLY A 130 14.83 10.68 -15.74
C GLY A 130 14.84 9.19 -16.05
N PHE A 131 15.39 8.45 -15.13
CA PHE A 131 15.46 7.00 -15.22
C PHE A 131 15.28 6.36 -13.87
N GLU A 132 14.77 5.16 -13.91
CA GLU A 132 14.64 4.25 -12.79
C GLU A 132 15.64 3.11 -12.88
N LYS A 133 16.07 2.62 -11.71
CA LYS A 133 16.89 1.42 -11.57
C LYS A 133 16.32 0.57 -10.44
N ALA A 134 16.30 -0.76 -10.59
CA ALA A 134 15.93 -1.66 -9.52
C ALA A 134 16.84 -1.46 -8.30
N LEU A 135 16.27 -1.35 -7.09
CA LEU A 135 17.03 -1.23 -5.84
C LEU A 135 17.74 -2.53 -5.49
N LYS A 136 16.97 -3.62 -5.50
CA LYS A 136 17.42 -4.95 -5.16
C LYS A 136 16.72 -5.96 -6.06
N LEU A 137 17.45 -6.92 -6.54
CA LEU A 137 16.98 -8.14 -7.18
C LEU A 137 17.59 -9.31 -6.42
N PRO A 138 16.85 -10.41 -6.18
CA PRO A 138 17.43 -11.61 -5.60
C PRO A 138 18.68 -12.06 -6.36
N ASP A 139 19.74 -12.36 -5.65
CA ASP A 139 20.99 -12.82 -6.23
C ASP A 139 20.89 -14.32 -6.52
N LEU A 140 20.79 -14.69 -7.81
CA LEU A 140 20.58 -16.06 -8.27
C LEU A 140 21.90 -16.75 -8.57
N LEU A 141 22.00 -18.02 -8.22
CA LEU A 141 23.19 -18.83 -8.49
C LEU A 141 23.26 -19.24 -9.95
N GLY A 142 24.49 -19.34 -10.49
CA GLY A 142 24.78 -19.94 -11.78
C GLY A 142 24.63 -21.48 -11.78
N ALA A 143 24.75 -22.08 -12.97
CA ALA A 143 24.46 -23.50 -13.16
C ALA A 143 25.36 -24.42 -12.33
N VAL A 144 26.65 -24.12 -12.18
CA VAL A 144 27.61 -24.99 -11.46
C VAL A 144 27.24 -25.06 -9.96
N ASP A 145 27.01 -23.92 -9.33
CA ASP A 145 26.63 -23.87 -7.92
C ASP A 145 25.24 -24.48 -7.71
N TYR A 146 24.30 -24.18 -8.61
CA TYR A 146 22.97 -24.75 -8.60
C TYR A 146 22.99 -26.29 -8.59
N ILE A 147 23.64 -26.93 -9.59
CA ILE A 147 23.69 -28.39 -9.71
C ILE A 147 24.46 -29.05 -8.56
N THR A 148 25.50 -28.38 -8.05
CA THR A 148 26.24 -28.84 -6.87
C THR A 148 25.32 -28.89 -5.63
N LEU A 149 24.54 -27.84 -5.40
CA LEU A 149 23.59 -27.79 -4.30
C LEU A 149 22.43 -28.78 -4.48
N VAL A 150 21.98 -29.01 -5.69
CA VAL A 150 20.94 -30.02 -5.96
C VAL A 150 21.48 -31.43 -5.64
N ASN A 151 22.72 -31.76 -6.02
CA ASN A 151 23.33 -33.05 -5.66
C ASN A 151 23.49 -33.18 -4.13
N GLU A 152 23.94 -32.14 -3.45
CA GLU A 152 24.02 -32.12 -1.99
C GLU A 152 22.64 -32.30 -1.34
N ALA A 153 21.61 -31.60 -1.83
CA ALA A 153 20.25 -31.74 -1.34
C ALA A 153 19.72 -33.16 -1.51
N TYR A 154 20.05 -33.79 -2.65
CA TYR A 154 19.72 -35.19 -2.92
C TYR A 154 20.45 -36.13 -1.93
N ALA A 155 21.76 -35.94 -1.73
CA ALA A 155 22.56 -36.70 -0.77
C ALA A 155 22.01 -36.57 0.67
N ASN A 156 21.60 -35.36 1.02
CA ASN A 156 21.04 -35.09 2.34
C ASN A 156 19.69 -35.79 2.60
N ASP A 157 18.88 -36.02 1.59
CA ASP A 157 17.56 -36.64 1.74
C ASP A 157 17.60 -38.18 1.65
N LEU A 158 18.64 -38.77 0.99
CA LEU A 158 18.82 -40.19 0.82
C LEU A 158 19.68 -40.78 1.96
N ARG A 159 19.05 -41.53 2.85
CA ARG A 159 19.66 -42.02 4.09
C ARG A 159 20.42 -43.35 3.99
N GLU A 160 20.25 -44.10 2.94
CA GLU A 160 20.92 -45.40 2.78
C GLU A 160 22.26 -45.24 2.08
N PRO A 161 23.37 -45.60 2.73
CA PRO A 161 24.66 -45.65 2.05
C PRO A 161 24.60 -46.54 0.82
N GLY A 162 24.86 -45.99 -0.38
CA GLY A 162 24.82 -46.68 -1.64
C GLY A 162 23.54 -46.54 -2.45
N ALA A 163 22.45 -45.96 -1.92
CA ALA A 163 21.25 -45.63 -2.64
C ALA A 163 21.34 -44.26 -3.40
N TYR A 164 22.45 -43.53 -3.24
CA TYR A 164 22.66 -42.25 -3.87
C TYR A 164 22.88 -42.38 -5.36
N ILE A 165 21.90 -41.94 -6.14
CA ILE A 165 22.06 -41.63 -7.55
C ILE A 165 22.21 -40.11 -7.64
N GLU A 166 23.39 -39.63 -8.04
CA GLU A 166 23.61 -38.21 -8.28
C GLU A 166 22.59 -37.69 -9.29
N ALA A 167 21.86 -36.61 -8.94
CA ALA A 167 20.96 -35.95 -9.89
C ALA A 167 21.73 -35.43 -11.12
N TYR A 168 22.96 -35.03 -10.90
CA TYR A 168 23.93 -34.66 -11.92
C TYR A 168 25.25 -35.41 -11.74
N ASN A 169 25.65 -36.20 -12.75
CA ASN A 169 26.94 -36.90 -12.76
C ASN A 169 28.10 -35.89 -12.70
N PRO A 170 29.20 -36.17 -11.95
CA PRO A 170 30.39 -35.31 -11.88
C PRO A 170 30.93 -34.92 -13.25
N ALA A 171 30.93 -35.82 -14.23
CA ALA A 171 31.37 -35.52 -15.59
C ALA A 171 30.49 -34.44 -16.27
N ILE A 172 29.20 -34.37 -15.93
CA ILE A 172 28.29 -33.31 -16.41
C ILE A 172 28.60 -32.00 -15.73
N ILE A 173 28.91 -32.01 -14.42
CA ILE A 173 29.28 -30.81 -13.68
C ILE A 173 30.55 -30.17 -14.29
N GLU A 174 31.55 -30.99 -14.68
CA GLU A 174 32.76 -30.49 -15.35
C GLU A 174 32.45 -29.86 -16.71
N LYS A 175 31.48 -30.40 -17.46
CA LYS A 175 31.04 -29.80 -18.73
C LYS A 175 30.43 -28.40 -18.52
N TYR A 176 29.62 -28.21 -17.47
CA TYR A 176 29.12 -26.88 -17.10
C TYR A 176 30.25 -25.95 -16.66
N ARG A 177 31.22 -26.43 -15.85
CA ARG A 177 32.37 -25.67 -15.39
C ARG A 177 33.26 -25.21 -16.52
N ASN A 178 33.49 -26.09 -17.49
CA ASN A 178 34.30 -25.83 -18.67
C ASN A 178 33.54 -25.07 -19.77
N LYS A 179 32.23 -24.82 -19.57
CA LYS A 179 31.33 -24.22 -20.56
C LYS A 179 31.32 -24.95 -21.91
N GLU A 180 31.38 -26.27 -21.85
CA GLU A 180 31.32 -27.11 -23.05
C GLU A 180 29.89 -27.04 -23.62
N ASN A 181 29.76 -26.78 -24.92
CA ASN A 181 28.48 -26.73 -25.61
C ASN A 181 27.34 -26.03 -24.82
N PRO A 182 27.24 -24.68 -24.88
CA PRO A 182 26.27 -23.93 -24.08
C PRO A 182 24.79 -24.22 -24.44
N TYR A 183 24.55 -24.97 -25.51
CA TYR A 183 23.20 -25.37 -25.90
C TYR A 183 22.73 -26.65 -25.19
N LEU A 184 23.66 -27.56 -24.86
CA LEU A 184 23.41 -28.77 -24.09
C LEU A 184 23.60 -28.57 -22.59
N TYR A 185 24.53 -27.69 -22.21
CA TYR A 185 24.89 -27.36 -20.82
C TYR A 185 24.71 -25.85 -20.56
N PRO A 186 23.45 -25.33 -20.62
CA PRO A 186 23.19 -23.90 -20.50
C PRO A 186 23.43 -23.39 -19.09
N ASP A 187 23.94 -22.17 -19.00
CA ASP A 187 24.10 -21.38 -17.78
C ASP A 187 23.60 -19.97 -18.05
N VAL A 188 22.32 -19.73 -17.79
CA VAL A 188 21.62 -18.50 -18.18
C VAL A 188 21.35 -17.61 -16.98
N ASP A 189 21.90 -16.42 -17.00
CA ASP A 189 21.45 -15.33 -16.12
C ASP A 189 20.18 -14.71 -16.70
N TRP A 190 19.05 -15.11 -16.15
CA TRP A 190 17.75 -14.65 -16.62
C TRP A 190 17.48 -13.16 -16.35
N TYR A 191 18.13 -12.54 -15.35
CA TYR A 191 18.03 -11.11 -15.15
C TYR A 191 18.77 -10.34 -16.23
N ASP A 192 20.00 -10.72 -16.50
CA ASP A 192 20.77 -10.06 -17.57
C ASP A 192 20.15 -10.29 -18.94
N GLU A 193 19.62 -11.48 -19.19
CA GLU A 193 18.99 -11.82 -20.48
C GLU A 193 17.70 -11.04 -20.77
N LEU A 194 16.87 -10.76 -19.74
CA LEU A 194 15.52 -10.26 -19.91
C LEU A 194 15.33 -8.81 -19.48
N LEU A 195 16.21 -8.26 -18.64
CA LEU A 195 16.02 -6.94 -18.03
C LEU A 195 17.07 -5.92 -18.52
N ASN A 196 16.63 -4.70 -18.71
CA ASN A 196 17.46 -3.52 -18.85
C ASN A 196 17.87 -3.02 -17.46
N ASN A 197 19.08 -2.48 -17.34
CA ASN A 197 19.58 -1.91 -16.09
C ASN A 197 18.83 -0.66 -15.64
N THR A 198 18.23 0.07 -16.60
CA THR A 198 17.50 1.31 -16.36
C THR A 198 16.26 1.39 -17.23
N ALA A 199 15.24 2.10 -16.74
CA ALA A 199 14.00 2.36 -17.44
C ALA A 199 13.72 3.87 -17.46
N PRO A 200 13.42 4.48 -18.62
CA PRO A 200 13.18 5.92 -18.72
C PRO A 200 11.81 6.31 -18.18
N VAL A 201 11.74 7.52 -17.62
CA VAL A 201 10.53 8.17 -17.14
C VAL A 201 10.48 9.60 -17.63
N HIS A 202 9.30 10.05 -18.06
CA HIS A 202 9.06 11.39 -18.59
C HIS A 202 7.77 11.96 -18.06
N ARG A 203 7.76 13.27 -17.81
CA ARG A 203 6.59 14.02 -17.42
C ARG A 203 6.58 15.42 -18.00
N TYR A 204 5.43 15.87 -18.44
CA TYR A 204 5.18 17.25 -18.85
C TYR A 204 3.89 17.75 -18.21
N ASN A 205 3.99 18.83 -17.46
CA ASN A 205 2.84 19.48 -16.82
C ASN A 205 2.71 20.92 -17.30
N PHE A 206 1.50 21.33 -17.63
CA PHE A 206 1.15 22.70 -17.91
C PHE A 206 -0.05 23.11 -17.09
N ASN A 207 0.07 24.20 -16.36
CA ASN A 207 -1.08 24.74 -15.65
C ASN A 207 -1.19 26.26 -15.77
N VAL A 208 -2.43 26.73 -15.65
CA VAL A 208 -2.78 28.15 -15.62
C VAL A 208 -3.72 28.42 -14.47
N SER A 209 -3.47 29.49 -13.74
CA SER A 209 -4.30 29.91 -12.62
C SER A 209 -4.41 31.43 -12.52
N GLY A 210 -5.54 31.89 -12.03
CA GLY A 210 -5.77 33.31 -11.78
C GLY A 210 -7.12 33.56 -11.12
N ALA A 211 -7.30 34.74 -10.59
CA ALA A 211 -8.59 35.16 -10.07
C ALA A 211 -8.78 36.67 -10.21
N THR A 212 -10.03 37.05 -10.38
CA THR A 212 -10.57 38.39 -10.20
C THR A 212 -11.46 38.44 -8.97
N ASN A 213 -12.11 39.56 -8.69
CA ASN A 213 -13.08 39.63 -7.59
C ASN A 213 -14.34 38.77 -7.82
N SER A 214 -14.61 38.38 -9.08
CA SER A 214 -15.84 37.66 -9.45
C SER A 214 -15.59 36.27 -10.02
N PHE A 215 -14.37 35.95 -10.41
CA PHE A 215 -14.03 34.70 -11.07
C PHE A 215 -12.66 34.20 -10.62
N ASN A 216 -12.54 32.93 -10.30
CA ASN A 216 -11.28 32.26 -10.10
C ASN A 216 -11.20 31.00 -10.95
N TYR A 217 -9.99 30.65 -11.38
CA TYR A 217 -9.77 29.47 -12.20
C TYR A 217 -8.40 28.86 -11.94
N PHE A 218 -8.37 27.55 -12.04
CA PHE A 218 -7.18 26.71 -12.11
C PHE A 218 -7.43 25.65 -13.18
N VAL A 219 -6.56 25.56 -14.17
CA VAL A 219 -6.60 24.53 -15.22
C VAL A 219 -5.23 23.87 -15.25
N ASP A 220 -5.21 22.56 -15.30
CA ASP A 220 -4.00 21.73 -15.28
C ASP A 220 -4.10 20.64 -16.34
N LEU A 221 -3.00 20.43 -17.05
CA LEU A 221 -2.79 19.37 -18.04
C LEU A 221 -1.50 18.66 -17.69
N ASP A 222 -1.55 17.34 -17.56
CA ASP A 222 -0.38 16.51 -17.23
C ASP A 222 -0.28 15.32 -18.18
N TRP A 223 0.92 15.07 -18.68
CA TRP A 223 1.25 13.87 -19.43
C TRP A 223 2.44 13.18 -18.75
N TYR A 224 2.31 11.87 -18.56
CA TYR A 224 3.27 11.04 -17.89
C TYR A 224 3.51 9.73 -18.62
N ARG A 225 4.77 9.31 -18.71
CA ARG A 225 5.18 8.03 -19.27
C ARG A 225 6.26 7.39 -18.42
N GLU A 226 6.05 6.14 -18.07
CA GLU A 226 6.98 5.28 -17.32
C GLU A 226 7.14 3.96 -18.05
N ASN A 227 8.37 3.52 -18.26
CA ASN A 227 8.68 2.23 -18.86
C ASN A 227 9.15 1.25 -17.79
N GLY A 228 8.89 -0.04 -18.01
CA GLY A 228 9.47 -1.13 -17.21
C GLY A 228 10.86 -1.53 -17.68
N PHE A 229 11.41 -2.55 -17.03
CA PHE A 229 12.77 -3.02 -17.27
C PHE A 229 12.89 -4.10 -18.34
N PHE A 230 11.80 -4.66 -18.87
CA PHE A 230 11.91 -5.75 -19.85
C PHE A 230 12.58 -5.30 -21.13
N LYS A 231 13.52 -6.10 -21.62
CA LYS A 231 14.07 -6.00 -22.96
C LYS A 231 12.99 -6.30 -23.98
N THR A 232 13.01 -5.64 -25.09
CA THR A 232 12.05 -5.85 -26.21
C THR A 232 12.81 -5.92 -27.51
N ASN A 233 12.17 -6.46 -28.56
CA ASN A 233 12.66 -6.49 -29.92
C ASN A 233 11.64 -5.81 -30.86
N ASP A 234 12.03 -5.57 -32.10
CA ASP A 234 11.22 -4.95 -33.14
C ASP A 234 10.53 -5.99 -34.04
N ALA A 235 10.57 -7.28 -33.69
CA ALA A 235 9.94 -8.35 -34.45
C ALA A 235 8.40 -8.28 -34.44
N ASN A 236 7.83 -7.65 -33.40
CA ASN A 236 6.37 -7.47 -33.27
C ASN A 236 5.99 -6.02 -33.51
N SER A 237 4.80 -5.81 -34.06
CA SER A 237 4.17 -4.49 -34.20
C SER A 237 3.70 -3.87 -32.87
N TYR A 238 3.88 -4.57 -31.75
CA TYR A 238 3.51 -4.17 -30.39
C TYR A 238 4.70 -4.28 -29.45
N ASN A 239 4.68 -3.46 -28.40
CA ASN A 239 5.71 -3.48 -27.37
C ASN A 239 5.27 -4.41 -26.24
N THR A 240 6.13 -5.34 -25.82
CA THR A 240 5.90 -6.27 -24.70
C THR A 240 6.45 -5.77 -23.38
N ASN A 241 7.22 -4.67 -23.35
CA ASN A 241 7.65 -4.08 -22.09
C ASN A 241 6.47 -3.56 -21.26
N ALA A 242 6.58 -3.61 -19.95
CA ALA A 242 5.67 -2.90 -19.06
C ALA A 242 5.79 -1.39 -19.32
N GLN A 243 4.66 -0.71 -19.54
CA GLN A 243 4.65 0.72 -19.83
C GLN A 243 3.35 1.36 -19.36
N THR A 244 3.47 2.44 -18.62
CA THR A 244 2.34 3.32 -18.26
C THR A 244 2.40 4.59 -19.11
N ASN A 245 1.29 4.93 -19.73
CA ASN A 245 1.10 6.19 -20.42
C ASN A 245 -0.19 6.84 -19.92
N ARG A 246 -0.10 8.06 -19.38
CA ARG A 246 -1.20 8.75 -18.70
C ARG A 246 -1.33 10.17 -19.19
N PHE A 247 -2.57 10.57 -19.39
CA PHE A 247 -2.98 11.95 -19.62
C PHE A 247 -4.04 12.35 -18.61
N SER A 248 -3.86 13.49 -17.96
CA SER A 248 -4.77 14.03 -16.95
C SER A 248 -5.13 15.47 -17.25
N VAL A 249 -6.38 15.84 -16.98
CA VAL A 249 -6.87 17.21 -17.05
C VAL A 249 -7.69 17.54 -15.81
N ARG A 250 -7.52 18.74 -15.26
CA ARG A 250 -8.35 19.29 -14.20
C ARG A 250 -8.68 20.75 -14.49
N SER A 251 -9.94 21.13 -14.21
CA SER A 251 -10.39 22.51 -14.24
C SER A 251 -11.24 22.80 -13.01
N ASN A 252 -10.80 23.77 -12.20
CA ASN A 252 -11.52 24.25 -11.03
C ASN A 252 -11.91 25.71 -11.30
N LEU A 253 -13.20 25.97 -11.37
CA LEU A 253 -13.78 27.29 -11.72
C LEU A 253 -14.70 27.76 -10.60
N GLY A 254 -14.43 28.93 -10.07
CA GLY A 254 -15.31 29.59 -9.09
C GLY A 254 -15.86 30.91 -9.65
N VAL A 255 -17.16 31.09 -9.55
CA VAL A 255 -17.86 32.26 -10.09
C VAL A 255 -18.73 32.88 -9.01
N LYS A 256 -18.54 34.16 -8.76
CA LYS A 256 -19.46 34.97 -7.96
C LYS A 256 -20.58 35.47 -8.91
N VAL A 257 -21.69 34.72 -8.96
CA VAL A 257 -22.82 34.98 -9.87
C VAL A 257 -23.54 36.27 -9.47
N THR A 258 -23.73 36.46 -8.17
CA THR A 258 -24.26 37.71 -7.59
C THR A 258 -23.41 38.10 -6.38
N SER A 259 -23.73 39.20 -5.68
CA SER A 259 -23.06 39.58 -4.44
C SER A 259 -23.19 38.51 -3.34
N THR A 260 -24.23 37.68 -3.39
CA THR A 260 -24.60 36.69 -2.38
C THR A 260 -24.51 35.24 -2.87
N THR A 261 -24.46 35.03 -4.19
CA THR A 261 -24.43 33.68 -4.81
C THR A 261 -23.02 33.37 -5.33
N PHE A 262 -22.46 32.28 -4.86
CA PHE A 262 -21.18 31.74 -5.34
C PHE A 262 -21.41 30.35 -5.94
N MET A 263 -20.80 30.05 -7.09
CA MET A 263 -20.84 28.77 -7.78
C MET A 263 -19.41 28.25 -7.99
N GLN A 264 -19.17 27.00 -7.66
CA GLN A 264 -17.92 26.28 -7.88
C GLN A 264 -18.19 25.10 -8.81
N ILE A 265 -17.41 25.00 -9.89
CA ILE A 265 -17.44 23.87 -10.84
C ILE A 265 -16.06 23.24 -10.84
N ASN A 266 -15.97 21.94 -10.57
CA ASN A 266 -14.74 21.17 -10.68
C ASN A 266 -14.93 20.05 -11.71
N LEU A 267 -14.04 20.01 -12.68
CA LEU A 267 -13.98 18.99 -13.72
C LEU A 267 -12.64 18.29 -13.64
N ALA A 268 -12.63 16.98 -13.73
CA ALA A 268 -11.38 16.25 -13.91
C ALA A 268 -11.58 15.05 -14.83
N GLY A 269 -10.58 14.81 -15.67
CA GLY A 269 -10.51 13.68 -16.57
C GLY A 269 -9.12 13.07 -16.54
N ARG A 270 -9.05 11.74 -16.62
CA ARG A 270 -7.79 10.99 -16.72
C ARG A 270 -7.98 9.79 -17.63
N GLN A 271 -7.04 9.63 -18.54
CA GLN A 271 -6.89 8.42 -19.31
C GLN A 271 -5.51 7.81 -19.01
N GLU A 272 -5.49 6.53 -18.72
CA GLU A 272 -4.25 5.78 -18.48
C GLU A 272 -4.29 4.49 -19.28
N ARG A 273 -3.23 4.26 -20.05
CA ARG A 273 -2.96 2.99 -20.70
C ARG A 273 -1.75 2.35 -20.06
N TYR A 274 -1.96 1.15 -19.52
CA TYR A 274 -0.91 0.29 -19.01
C TYR A 274 -0.73 -0.90 -19.94
N ASN A 275 0.47 -1.07 -20.49
CA ASN A 275 0.86 -2.18 -21.33
C ASN A 275 1.80 -3.13 -20.57
N GLN A 276 1.77 -4.43 -20.87
CA GLN A 276 2.64 -5.44 -20.26
C GLN A 276 2.68 -6.72 -21.11
N PRO A 277 3.64 -7.67 -20.85
CA PRO A 277 3.63 -8.97 -21.49
C PRO A 277 2.31 -9.70 -21.24
N ALA A 278 1.92 -10.64 -22.11
CA ALA A 278 0.66 -11.37 -21.99
C ALA A 278 0.52 -12.13 -20.65
N ALA A 279 1.62 -12.66 -20.13
CA ALA A 279 1.68 -13.31 -18.81
C ALA A 279 1.47 -12.36 -17.62
N GLY A 280 1.58 -11.04 -17.84
CA GLY A 280 1.55 -10.02 -16.79
C GLY A 280 2.91 -9.84 -16.11
N THR A 281 3.20 -8.59 -15.70
CA THR A 281 4.50 -8.21 -15.11
C THR A 281 4.85 -9.05 -13.90
N ARG A 282 3.93 -9.18 -12.95
CA ARG A 282 4.17 -9.93 -11.70
C ARG A 282 4.47 -11.41 -11.95
N SER A 283 3.66 -12.07 -12.80
CA SER A 283 3.88 -13.47 -13.15
C SER A 283 5.22 -13.68 -13.84
N PHE A 284 5.62 -12.71 -14.66
CA PHE A 284 6.89 -12.80 -15.38
C PHE A 284 8.09 -12.73 -14.44
N TYR A 285 8.11 -11.79 -13.47
CA TYR A 285 9.16 -11.76 -12.45
C TYR A 285 9.17 -13.02 -11.58
N SER A 286 8.01 -13.56 -11.25
CA SER A 286 7.91 -14.85 -10.55
C SER A 286 8.50 -15.98 -11.39
N ASN A 287 8.26 -16.00 -12.69
CA ASN A 287 8.82 -17.00 -13.58
C ASN A 287 10.36 -16.95 -13.65
N ILE A 288 10.96 -15.75 -13.62
CA ILE A 288 12.43 -15.61 -13.54
C ILE A 288 12.96 -16.34 -12.29
N LEU A 289 12.35 -16.08 -11.13
CA LEU A 289 12.77 -16.70 -9.85
C LEU A 289 12.50 -18.22 -9.79
N THR A 290 11.52 -18.71 -10.55
CA THR A 290 11.20 -20.14 -10.56
C THR A 290 11.86 -20.91 -11.71
N THR A 291 12.69 -20.25 -12.52
CA THR A 291 13.42 -20.87 -13.62
C THR A 291 14.90 -21.01 -13.27
N ARG A 292 15.36 -22.25 -13.14
CA ARG A 292 16.78 -22.58 -12.87
C ARG A 292 17.71 -22.16 -14.02
N PRO A 293 18.98 -21.81 -13.75
CA PRO A 293 19.92 -21.32 -14.76
C PRO A 293 20.25 -22.34 -15.84
N ASN A 294 20.17 -23.63 -15.53
CA ASN A 294 20.49 -24.73 -16.42
C ASN A 294 19.26 -25.43 -17.06
N ARG A 295 18.11 -24.77 -17.07
CA ARG A 295 16.86 -25.40 -17.52
C ARG A 295 16.82 -25.63 -19.02
N TYR A 296 17.21 -24.63 -19.80
CA TYR A 296 17.30 -24.63 -21.25
C TYR A 296 18.15 -23.46 -21.73
N PRO A 297 18.78 -23.55 -22.93
CA PRO A 297 19.43 -22.39 -23.54
C PRO A 297 18.38 -21.36 -23.98
N VAL A 298 18.75 -20.08 -24.04
CA VAL A 298 17.85 -19.03 -24.56
C VAL A 298 17.46 -19.34 -26.00
N TYR A 299 18.45 -19.62 -26.82
CA TYR A 299 18.32 -20.05 -28.22
C TYR A 299 19.15 -21.30 -28.48
N ASN A 300 18.68 -22.13 -29.38
CA ASN A 300 19.40 -23.25 -29.92
C ASN A 300 20.40 -22.80 -31.01
N PRO A 301 21.28 -23.70 -31.53
CA PRO A 301 22.22 -23.36 -32.58
C PRO A 301 21.61 -22.82 -33.87
N ASP A 302 20.37 -23.20 -34.19
CA ASP A 302 19.59 -22.77 -35.37
C ASP A 302 18.80 -21.45 -35.10
N GLY A 303 18.92 -20.86 -33.90
CA GLY A 303 18.20 -19.66 -33.51
C GLY A 303 16.78 -19.89 -32.99
N SER A 304 16.28 -21.10 -32.94
CA SER A 304 15.01 -21.44 -32.31
C SER A 304 15.07 -21.33 -30.78
N TYR A 305 13.93 -21.12 -30.13
CA TYR A 305 13.85 -21.09 -28.66
C TYR A 305 14.18 -22.46 -28.05
N GLY A 306 15.05 -22.45 -27.04
CA GLY A 306 15.42 -23.65 -26.30
C GLY A 306 14.28 -24.18 -25.42
N SER A 307 14.19 -25.50 -25.27
CA SER A 307 13.25 -26.19 -24.40
C SER A 307 13.90 -27.36 -23.66
N TYR A 308 13.16 -28.03 -22.77
CA TYR A 308 13.63 -29.18 -22.00
C TYR A 308 12.65 -30.38 -22.06
N ILE A 309 13.13 -31.57 -21.71
CA ILE A 309 12.48 -32.87 -21.98
C ILE A 309 11.03 -32.97 -21.47
N ASP A 310 10.75 -32.45 -20.27
CA ASP A 310 9.44 -32.60 -19.61
C ASP A 310 8.49 -31.43 -19.86
N SER A 311 8.81 -30.59 -20.81
CA SER A 311 7.98 -29.41 -21.10
C SER A 311 6.73 -29.80 -21.87
N LYS A 312 5.56 -29.50 -21.33
CA LYS A 312 4.27 -29.69 -22.01
C LYS A 312 3.80 -28.47 -22.79
N ALA A 313 4.45 -27.34 -22.62
CA ALA A 313 4.12 -26.04 -23.23
C ALA A 313 5.36 -25.16 -23.31
N ASN A 314 5.25 -24.12 -24.10
CA ASN A 314 6.27 -23.09 -24.28
C ASN A 314 6.56 -22.41 -22.93
N GLN A 315 7.74 -22.68 -22.39
CA GLN A 315 8.16 -22.09 -21.12
C GLN A 315 9.46 -21.27 -21.25
N ASN A 316 10.02 -21.15 -22.45
CA ASN A 316 11.19 -20.31 -22.67
C ASN A 316 10.86 -18.86 -22.33
N LEU A 317 11.57 -18.29 -21.32
CA LEU A 317 11.25 -16.96 -20.81
C LEU A 317 11.44 -15.86 -21.86
N LYS A 318 12.40 -16.01 -22.75
CA LYS A 318 12.61 -15.09 -23.87
C LYS A 318 11.45 -15.12 -24.86
N GLY A 319 11.02 -16.32 -25.23
CA GLY A 319 9.84 -16.52 -26.08
C GLY A 319 8.54 -16.03 -25.41
N LEU A 320 8.35 -16.27 -24.10
CA LEU A 320 7.24 -15.74 -23.34
C LEU A 320 7.23 -14.21 -23.30
N LEU A 321 8.40 -13.56 -23.28
CA LEU A 321 8.51 -12.11 -23.31
C LEU A 321 8.25 -11.53 -24.71
N TYR A 322 8.80 -12.17 -25.75
CA TYR A 322 8.78 -11.62 -27.11
C TYR A 322 7.60 -12.09 -27.94
N ASP A 323 7.28 -13.39 -27.89
CA ASP A 323 6.36 -14.04 -28.82
C ASP A 323 5.06 -14.57 -28.21
N ASN A 324 4.85 -14.42 -26.91
CA ASN A 324 3.59 -14.83 -26.27
C ASN A 324 2.47 -13.79 -26.36
N GLY A 325 2.76 -12.60 -26.92
CA GLY A 325 1.79 -11.51 -27.07
C GLY A 325 1.84 -10.49 -25.95
N HIS A 326 0.79 -9.69 -25.82
CA HIS A 326 0.75 -8.58 -24.89
C HIS A 326 -0.63 -8.40 -24.25
N GLN A 327 -0.65 -7.67 -23.15
CA GLN A 327 -1.85 -7.29 -22.44
C GLN A 327 -1.84 -5.78 -22.24
N PHE A 328 -2.98 -5.12 -22.44
CA PHE A 328 -3.10 -3.71 -22.11
C PHE A 328 -4.40 -3.42 -21.36
N LYS A 329 -4.31 -2.50 -20.42
CA LYS A 329 -5.40 -2.00 -19.61
C LYS A 329 -5.61 -0.53 -19.91
N ASP A 330 -6.74 -0.19 -20.51
CA ASP A 330 -7.18 1.19 -20.69
C ASP A 330 -8.11 1.59 -19.54
N SER A 331 -7.72 2.59 -18.76
CA SER A 331 -8.52 3.13 -17.65
C SER A 331 -8.90 4.57 -17.93
N ARG A 332 -10.16 4.91 -17.70
CA ARG A 332 -10.70 6.26 -17.87
C ARG A 332 -11.45 6.68 -16.62
N HIS A 333 -11.13 7.86 -16.13
CA HIS A 333 -11.74 8.44 -14.95
C HIS A 333 -12.28 9.81 -15.31
N MET A 334 -13.50 10.10 -14.90
CA MET A 334 -14.14 11.40 -15.11
C MET A 334 -14.86 11.81 -13.84
N SER A 335 -14.74 13.07 -13.46
CA SER A 335 -15.52 13.67 -12.37
C SER A 335 -16.07 15.03 -12.74
N PHE A 336 -17.25 15.31 -12.24
CA PHE A 336 -17.93 16.59 -12.32
C PHE A 336 -18.52 16.92 -10.96
N ASP A 337 -18.19 18.10 -10.41
CA ASP A 337 -18.73 18.61 -9.18
C ASP A 337 -19.31 20.01 -9.41
N LEU A 338 -20.50 20.24 -8.91
CA LEU A 338 -21.15 21.54 -8.88
C LEU A 338 -21.54 21.87 -7.45
N THR A 339 -21.02 22.98 -6.92
CA THR A 339 -21.43 23.53 -5.62
C THR A 339 -21.99 24.93 -5.81
N ILE A 340 -23.15 25.18 -5.26
CA ILE A 340 -23.78 26.49 -5.19
C ILE A 340 -23.93 26.89 -3.73
N LYS A 341 -23.41 28.05 -3.38
CA LYS A 341 -23.55 28.65 -2.03
C LYS A 341 -24.27 29.99 -2.15
N GLN A 342 -25.37 30.11 -1.43
CA GLN A 342 -26.18 31.31 -1.34
C GLN A 342 -26.09 31.87 0.07
N LYS A 343 -25.60 33.10 0.21
CA LYS A 343 -25.67 33.85 1.46
C LYS A 343 -27.10 34.36 1.64
N MET A 344 -27.60 34.26 2.86
CA MET A 344 -28.93 34.65 3.25
C MET A 344 -28.91 35.77 4.30
N ASP A 345 -27.88 36.63 4.22
CA ASP A 345 -27.65 37.73 5.18
C ASP A 345 -28.87 38.68 5.29
N PHE A 346 -29.76 38.68 4.27
CA PHE A 346 -31.02 39.44 4.29
C PHE A 346 -32.08 38.85 5.25
N LEU A 347 -31.92 37.58 5.67
CA LEU A 347 -32.78 36.96 6.70
C LEU A 347 -32.10 37.00 8.07
N LEU A 348 -30.81 36.63 8.10
CA LEU A 348 -30.01 36.56 9.30
C LEU A 348 -28.53 36.67 8.93
N ASP A 349 -27.83 37.65 9.49
CA ASP A 349 -26.41 37.85 9.22
C ASP A 349 -25.60 36.56 9.53
N GLY A 350 -24.82 36.11 8.54
CA GLY A 350 -24.02 34.90 8.63
C GLY A 350 -24.75 33.62 8.27
N LEU A 351 -26.04 33.66 7.91
CA LEU A 351 -26.79 32.51 7.41
C LEU A 351 -26.42 32.23 5.94
N TYR A 352 -26.28 30.94 5.59
CA TYR A 352 -26.10 30.52 4.20
C TYR A 352 -26.69 29.14 3.90
N LEU A 353 -27.04 28.94 2.64
CA LEU A 353 -27.44 27.65 2.07
C LEU A 353 -26.33 27.17 1.12
N GLU A 354 -26.11 25.87 1.08
CA GLU A 354 -25.17 25.26 0.15
C GLU A 354 -25.74 23.97 -0.41
N ALA A 355 -25.65 23.78 -1.71
CA ALA A 355 -26.00 22.57 -2.40
C ALA A 355 -24.81 22.07 -3.23
N THR A 356 -24.54 20.77 -3.19
CA THR A 356 -23.47 20.14 -3.98
C THR A 356 -24.03 18.92 -4.67
N GLY A 357 -23.83 18.85 -6.00
CA GLY A 357 -24.04 17.64 -6.80
C GLY A 357 -22.72 17.18 -7.39
N SER A 358 -22.46 15.89 -7.37
CA SER A 358 -21.23 15.32 -7.89
C SER A 358 -21.48 13.98 -8.56
N TYR A 359 -20.79 13.78 -9.67
CA TYR A 359 -20.77 12.54 -10.43
C TYR A 359 -19.33 12.11 -10.73
N TYR A 360 -19.00 10.86 -10.44
CA TYR A 360 -17.73 10.24 -10.77
C TYR A 360 -17.96 8.92 -11.48
N SER A 361 -17.20 8.69 -12.55
CA SER A 361 -17.21 7.44 -13.30
C SER A 361 -15.78 6.99 -13.59
N ALA A 362 -15.50 5.73 -13.31
CA ALA A 362 -14.28 5.04 -13.67
C ALA A 362 -14.62 3.80 -14.51
N THR A 363 -13.95 3.64 -15.64
CA THR A 363 -14.07 2.45 -16.49
C THR A 363 -12.67 1.93 -16.79
N SER A 364 -12.49 0.63 -16.80
CA SER A 364 -11.24 0.03 -17.27
C SER A 364 -11.50 -1.20 -18.12
N TYR A 365 -10.80 -1.26 -19.22
CA TYR A 365 -10.78 -2.38 -20.14
C TYR A 365 -9.44 -3.09 -20.05
N LEU A 366 -9.45 -4.40 -19.77
CA LEU A 366 -8.29 -5.25 -19.88
C LEU A 366 -8.44 -6.12 -21.11
N THR A 367 -7.53 -5.95 -22.07
CA THR A 367 -7.48 -6.77 -23.28
C THR A 367 -6.18 -7.56 -23.27
N THR A 368 -6.28 -8.88 -23.37
CA THR A 368 -5.14 -9.78 -23.52
C THR A 368 -5.15 -10.35 -24.92
N ARG A 369 -4.04 -10.17 -25.61
CA ARG A 369 -3.79 -10.77 -26.93
C ARG A 369 -2.65 -11.75 -26.78
N SER A 370 -2.96 -13.02 -26.82
CA SER A 370 -1.97 -14.08 -26.64
C SER A 370 -1.69 -14.80 -27.95
N LYS A 371 -0.45 -15.25 -28.07
CA LYS A 371 0.09 -16.02 -29.17
C LYS A 371 0.81 -17.23 -28.56
N GLU A 372 0.83 -18.34 -29.21
CA GLU A 372 1.69 -19.47 -28.85
C GLU A 372 2.88 -19.52 -29.80
N PHE A 373 4.01 -20.02 -29.32
CA PHE A 373 5.23 -20.13 -30.09
C PHE A 373 5.84 -21.53 -29.90
N ALA A 374 6.49 -22.09 -30.91
CA ALA A 374 7.23 -23.35 -30.81
C ALA A 374 8.60 -23.11 -30.13
N ALA A 375 8.99 -24.05 -29.28
CA ALA A 375 10.34 -24.15 -28.73
C ALA A 375 10.89 -25.54 -29.03
N TYR A 376 12.18 -25.73 -28.98
CA TYR A 376 12.81 -26.97 -29.38
C TYR A 376 13.84 -27.43 -28.35
N LEU A 377 13.81 -28.73 -28.06
CA LEU A 377 14.87 -29.40 -27.32
C LEU A 377 15.97 -29.82 -28.30
N TYR A 378 17.14 -29.24 -28.16
CA TYR A 378 18.35 -29.65 -28.89
C TYR A 378 18.99 -30.87 -28.21
N LYS A 379 19.31 -31.90 -28.97
CA LYS A 379 19.84 -33.17 -28.47
C LYS A 379 21.31 -33.35 -28.83
N GLU A 380 21.99 -34.26 -28.11
CA GLU A 380 23.42 -34.56 -28.33
C GLU A 380 23.73 -35.05 -29.75
N ASP A 381 22.78 -35.69 -30.42
CA ASP A 381 22.89 -36.14 -31.81
C ASP A 381 22.70 -35.01 -32.84
N GLY A 382 22.50 -33.78 -32.38
CA GLY A 382 22.25 -32.61 -33.24
C GLY A 382 20.80 -32.50 -33.73
N SER A 383 19.88 -33.39 -33.33
CA SER A 383 18.48 -33.34 -33.69
C SER A 383 17.70 -32.37 -32.78
N TYR A 384 16.51 -31.97 -33.27
CA TYR A 384 15.62 -31.07 -32.57
C TYR A 384 14.27 -31.75 -32.31
N GLN A 385 13.80 -31.66 -31.10
CA GLN A 385 12.45 -32.12 -30.74
C GLN A 385 11.57 -30.92 -30.46
N GLN A 386 10.53 -30.73 -31.27
CA GLN A 386 9.59 -29.62 -31.09
C GLN A 386 8.75 -29.81 -29.83
N VAL A 387 8.57 -28.68 -29.11
CA VAL A 387 7.72 -28.55 -27.92
C VAL A 387 6.80 -27.34 -28.12
N GLY A 388 5.50 -27.60 -28.10
CA GLY A 388 4.51 -26.60 -28.44
C GLY A 388 4.37 -26.36 -29.94
N GLU A 389 3.51 -25.46 -30.31
CA GLU A 389 3.17 -25.11 -31.69
C GLU A 389 3.09 -23.59 -31.85
N ASP A 390 3.39 -23.12 -33.04
CA ASP A 390 3.13 -21.69 -33.38
C ASP A 390 1.64 -21.54 -33.65
N LYS A 391 1.01 -20.60 -32.97
CA LYS A 391 -0.38 -20.22 -33.22
C LYS A 391 -0.51 -18.73 -33.41
N ASP A 392 -1.40 -18.36 -34.32
CA ASP A 392 -1.71 -16.96 -34.57
C ASP A 392 -2.25 -16.25 -33.33
N GLN A 393 -2.01 -14.93 -33.27
CA GLN A 393 -2.46 -14.09 -32.19
C GLN A 393 -3.99 -14.03 -32.08
N GLY A 394 -4.52 -14.40 -30.94
CA GLY A 394 -5.93 -14.31 -30.60
C GLY A 394 -6.23 -13.39 -29.43
N ASN A 395 -7.50 -13.01 -29.28
CA ASN A 395 -7.97 -12.35 -28.06
C ASN A 395 -8.32 -13.41 -27.02
N SER A 396 -7.56 -13.50 -25.96
CA SER A 396 -7.76 -14.49 -24.88
C SER A 396 -8.56 -13.98 -23.69
N GLY A 397 -8.91 -12.71 -23.65
CA GLY A 397 -9.77 -12.15 -22.61
C GLY A 397 -9.99 -10.65 -22.72
N ASN A 398 -11.23 -10.24 -22.53
CA ASN A 398 -11.63 -8.86 -22.34
C ASN A 398 -12.37 -8.77 -21.00
N LYS A 399 -11.90 -7.90 -20.12
CA LYS A 399 -12.55 -7.66 -18.84
C LYS A 399 -12.91 -6.17 -18.72
N ASP A 400 -14.19 -5.91 -18.62
CA ASP A 400 -14.73 -4.56 -18.41
C ASP A 400 -15.00 -4.36 -16.91
N GLN A 401 -14.52 -3.26 -16.38
CA GLN A 401 -14.76 -2.85 -15.01
C GLN A 401 -15.37 -1.47 -15.00
N ARG A 402 -16.47 -1.29 -14.28
CA ARG A 402 -17.19 -0.02 -14.17
C ARG A 402 -17.48 0.31 -12.72
N TYR A 403 -17.15 1.53 -12.36
CA TYR A 403 -17.35 2.06 -11.03
C TYR A 403 -17.93 3.47 -11.12
N ARG A 404 -18.98 3.76 -10.33
CA ARG A 404 -19.65 5.06 -10.32
C ARG A 404 -19.91 5.50 -8.90
N ILE A 405 -19.75 6.81 -8.65
CA ILE A 405 -20.20 7.46 -7.42
C ILE A 405 -21.06 8.65 -7.79
N THR A 406 -22.24 8.73 -7.20
CA THR A 406 -23.10 9.91 -7.21
C THR A 406 -23.20 10.45 -5.79
N PHE A 407 -22.89 11.74 -5.62
CA PHE A 407 -22.97 12.39 -4.32
C PHE A 407 -23.86 13.63 -4.41
N LEU A 408 -24.78 13.74 -3.47
CA LEU A 408 -25.66 14.89 -3.29
C LEU A 408 -25.56 15.39 -1.86
N LYS A 409 -25.45 16.71 -1.69
CA LYS A 409 -25.41 17.37 -0.37
C LYS A 409 -26.26 18.62 -0.37
N GLY A 410 -27.08 18.78 0.65
CA GLY A 410 -27.72 20.02 1.03
C GLY A 410 -27.24 20.44 2.41
N ALA A 411 -26.93 21.72 2.60
CA ALA A 411 -26.47 22.23 3.89
C ALA A 411 -27.10 23.60 4.21
N VAL A 412 -27.36 23.81 5.48
CA VAL A 412 -27.73 25.12 6.10
C VAL A 412 -26.64 25.43 7.10
N GLY A 413 -25.97 26.55 6.93
CA GLY A 413 -24.91 26.98 7.84
C GLY A 413 -25.14 28.39 8.37
N TYR A 414 -24.71 28.59 9.59
CA TYR A 414 -24.70 29.88 10.28
C TYR A 414 -23.31 30.13 10.84
N ASP A 415 -22.73 31.30 10.58
CA ASP A 415 -21.41 31.73 11.08
C ASP A 415 -21.45 33.20 11.41
N HIS A 416 -21.46 33.54 12.72
CA HIS A 416 -21.57 34.89 13.16
C HIS A 416 -20.76 35.14 14.45
N SER A 417 -20.32 36.40 14.61
CA SER A 417 -19.57 36.83 15.77
C SER A 417 -20.33 37.89 16.55
N PHE A 418 -20.61 37.62 17.81
CA PHE A 418 -21.24 38.53 18.76
C PHE A 418 -20.20 39.09 19.75
N GLY A 419 -19.51 40.11 19.39
CA GLY A 419 -18.41 40.65 20.20
C GLY A 419 -17.31 39.60 20.39
N LYS A 420 -17.12 39.07 21.60
CA LYS A 420 -16.14 38.04 21.92
C LYS A 420 -16.62 36.63 21.64
N HIS A 421 -17.88 36.44 21.33
CA HIS A 421 -18.49 35.13 21.08
C HIS A 421 -18.57 34.88 19.58
N LYS A 422 -17.96 33.81 19.09
CA LYS A 422 -18.12 33.31 17.71
C LYS A 422 -18.89 32.01 17.77
N VAL A 423 -19.96 31.91 16.99
CA VAL A 423 -20.80 30.74 16.89
C VAL A 423 -20.87 30.33 15.43
N ALA A 424 -20.52 29.06 15.14
CA ALA A 424 -20.77 28.47 13.84
C ALA A 424 -21.60 27.20 14.01
N ALA A 425 -22.73 27.14 13.32
CA ALA A 425 -23.60 25.96 13.28
C ALA A 425 -23.76 25.50 11.83
N LEU A 426 -23.78 24.20 11.62
CA LEU A 426 -23.93 23.61 10.30
C LEU A 426 -24.83 22.37 10.40
N PHE A 427 -25.88 22.33 9.59
CA PHE A 427 -26.68 21.14 9.35
C PHE A 427 -26.45 20.66 7.92
N VAL A 428 -26.25 19.37 7.74
CA VAL A 428 -25.99 18.73 6.43
C VAL A 428 -26.85 17.50 6.28
N ALA A 429 -27.49 17.40 5.12
CA ALA A 429 -28.08 16.15 4.61
C ALA A 429 -27.30 15.72 3.38
N ASP A 430 -26.72 14.51 3.38
CA ASP A 430 -25.99 14.00 2.22
C ASP A 430 -26.35 12.55 1.87
N LEU A 431 -26.23 12.27 0.57
CA LEU A 431 -26.40 10.94 -0.03
C LEU A 431 -25.16 10.62 -0.85
N ASN A 432 -24.53 9.50 -0.57
CA ASN A 432 -23.45 8.94 -1.37
C ASN A 432 -23.86 7.57 -1.92
N GLN A 433 -24.06 7.49 -3.22
CA GLN A 433 -24.45 6.28 -3.93
C GLN A 433 -23.26 5.74 -4.72
N ILE A 434 -22.89 4.49 -4.46
CA ILE A 434 -21.78 3.79 -5.10
C ILE A 434 -22.31 2.59 -5.87
N GLN A 435 -21.93 2.48 -7.14
CA GLN A 435 -22.18 1.32 -7.98
C GLN A 435 -20.85 0.75 -8.47
N ASP A 436 -20.54 -0.48 -8.07
CA ASP A 436 -19.36 -1.22 -8.47
C ASP A 436 -19.79 -2.50 -9.18
N GLN A 437 -19.63 -2.55 -10.49
CA GLN A 437 -20.04 -3.71 -11.29
C GLN A 437 -19.13 -4.93 -11.10
N ASN A 438 -17.96 -4.75 -10.51
CA ASN A 438 -17.01 -5.82 -10.23
C ASN A 438 -17.30 -6.52 -8.91
N VAL A 439 -17.99 -5.81 -8.02
CA VAL A 439 -18.36 -6.31 -6.70
C VAL A 439 -19.85 -6.54 -6.67
N GLN A 440 -20.24 -7.75 -6.30
CA GLN A 440 -21.62 -8.13 -6.04
C GLN A 440 -22.63 -7.73 -7.15
N LYS A 441 -22.27 -7.98 -8.40
CA LYS A 441 -23.14 -7.75 -9.59
C LYS A 441 -23.61 -6.30 -9.75
N GLY A 442 -22.86 -5.32 -9.22
CA GLY A 442 -23.16 -3.90 -9.39
C GLY A 442 -24.35 -3.37 -8.58
N TYR A 443 -24.72 -4.01 -7.50
CA TYR A 443 -25.76 -3.51 -6.61
C TYR A 443 -25.38 -2.17 -5.98
N LEU A 444 -26.37 -1.29 -5.88
CA LEU A 444 -26.17 0.06 -5.34
C LEU A 444 -25.92 0.04 -3.83
N ARG A 445 -24.86 0.68 -3.40
CA ARG A 445 -24.54 1.00 -2.00
C ARG A 445 -24.90 2.45 -1.73
N ASN A 446 -25.84 2.68 -0.84
CA ASN A 446 -26.31 4.02 -0.48
C ASN A 446 -25.96 4.31 0.98
N TYR A 447 -25.20 5.38 1.18
CA TYR A 447 -24.95 5.98 2.48
C TYR A 447 -25.69 7.31 2.55
N THR A 448 -26.54 7.46 3.55
CA THR A 448 -27.33 8.67 3.79
C THR A 448 -27.04 9.20 5.17
N ASN A 449 -26.68 10.47 5.31
CA ASN A 449 -26.36 11.07 6.58
C ASN A 449 -27.15 12.34 6.81
N TYR A 450 -27.62 12.52 8.04
CA TYR A 450 -28.16 13.77 8.59
C TYR A 450 -27.26 14.19 9.74
N SER A 451 -26.52 15.28 9.54
CA SER A 451 -25.45 15.67 10.45
C SER A 451 -25.65 17.11 10.95
N GLY A 452 -25.40 17.33 12.23
CA GLY A 452 -25.33 18.64 12.85
C GLY A 452 -23.97 18.89 13.49
N ARG A 453 -23.38 20.06 13.29
CA ARG A 453 -22.12 20.51 13.93
C ARG A 453 -22.34 21.87 14.54
N MET A 454 -21.83 22.08 15.73
CA MET A 454 -21.81 23.36 16.43
C MET A 454 -20.41 23.64 16.94
N ASN A 455 -19.88 24.80 16.62
CA ASN A 455 -18.61 25.30 17.12
C ASN A 455 -18.87 26.59 17.90
N TYR A 456 -18.24 26.70 19.05
CA TYR A 456 -18.22 27.87 19.87
C TYR A 456 -16.80 28.32 20.19
N ASN A 457 -16.51 29.58 20.01
CA ASN A 457 -15.22 30.18 20.32
C ASN A 457 -15.46 31.48 21.14
N TYR A 458 -14.89 31.52 22.33
CA TYR A 458 -14.92 32.67 23.19
C TYR A 458 -13.57 33.39 23.22
N ASP A 459 -13.53 34.60 22.68
CA ASP A 459 -12.39 35.53 22.69
C ASP A 459 -11.09 34.90 22.13
N ASP A 460 -11.21 33.97 21.16
CA ASP A 460 -10.14 33.14 20.64
C ASP A 460 -9.33 32.38 21.72
N ARG A 461 -9.90 32.19 22.93
CA ARG A 461 -9.30 31.51 24.08
C ARG A 461 -9.89 30.12 24.31
N TYR A 462 -11.21 30.04 24.46
CA TYR A 462 -11.90 28.81 24.80
C TYR A 462 -12.70 28.30 23.58
N LEU A 463 -12.41 27.12 23.18
CA LEU A 463 -13.02 26.46 22.00
C LEU A 463 -13.82 25.25 22.45
N ALA A 464 -15.04 25.12 21.98
CA ALA A 464 -15.86 23.93 22.16
C ALA A 464 -16.50 23.53 20.84
N GLU A 465 -16.65 22.24 20.63
CA GLU A 465 -17.27 21.67 19.43
C GLU A 465 -18.13 20.46 19.78
N ALA A 466 -19.28 20.35 19.13
CA ALA A 466 -20.15 19.18 19.20
C ALA A 466 -20.63 18.81 17.80
N VAL A 467 -20.63 17.51 17.51
CA VAL A 467 -21.07 16.94 16.23
C VAL A 467 -22.00 15.77 16.51
N TYR A 468 -23.10 15.68 15.78
CA TYR A 468 -24.01 14.54 15.80
C TYR A 468 -24.37 14.15 14.37
N THR A 469 -24.47 12.85 14.11
CA THR A 469 -24.86 12.31 12.81
C THR A 469 -25.72 11.07 12.97
N ARG A 470 -26.89 11.07 12.32
CA ARG A 470 -27.69 9.88 12.08
C ARG A 470 -27.34 9.34 10.70
N GLY A 471 -26.62 8.20 10.66
CA GLY A 471 -26.11 7.59 9.44
C GLY A 471 -26.88 6.34 9.02
N GLY A 472 -27.25 6.24 7.75
CA GLY A 472 -27.96 5.11 7.16
C GLY A 472 -27.13 4.37 6.11
N TYR A 473 -27.33 3.04 6.02
CA TYR A 473 -26.72 2.18 4.99
C TYR A 473 -27.68 1.08 4.54
N ASN A 474 -27.93 1.01 3.23
CA ASN A 474 -29.02 0.19 2.69
C ASN A 474 -28.76 -1.31 2.64
N TRP A 475 -27.51 -1.79 2.74
CA TRP A 475 -27.18 -3.22 2.71
C TRP A 475 -27.40 -3.94 4.04
N LEU A 476 -27.48 -3.21 5.13
CA LEU A 476 -27.86 -3.77 6.43
C LEU A 476 -29.32 -4.21 6.44
N ALA A 477 -29.66 -5.15 7.33
CA ALA A 477 -31.03 -5.61 7.52
C ALA A 477 -31.98 -4.45 7.87
N PRO A 478 -33.25 -4.47 7.40
CA PRO A 478 -34.26 -3.54 7.89
C PRO A 478 -34.30 -3.55 9.42
N GLY A 479 -34.28 -2.39 10.03
CA GLY A 479 -34.13 -2.24 11.49
C GLY A 479 -32.74 -1.91 11.96
N ASN A 480 -31.68 -2.37 11.28
CA ASN A 480 -30.26 -2.10 11.62
C ASN A 480 -29.60 -1.08 10.69
N ARG A 481 -30.36 -0.54 9.72
CA ARG A 481 -29.84 0.36 8.69
C ARG A 481 -29.36 1.69 9.22
N TRP A 482 -29.90 2.16 10.33
CA TRP A 482 -29.63 3.48 10.89
C TRP A 482 -28.94 3.38 12.23
N ALA A 483 -27.92 4.20 12.43
CA ALA A 483 -27.22 4.33 13.70
C ALA A 483 -26.81 5.79 13.97
N ASP A 484 -26.62 6.09 15.24
CA ASP A 484 -26.34 7.43 15.73
C ASP A 484 -24.87 7.53 16.17
N TYR A 485 -24.21 8.58 15.71
CA TYR A 485 -22.80 8.85 15.96
C TYR A 485 -22.65 10.28 16.48
N TRP A 486 -21.74 10.50 17.39
CA TRP A 486 -21.55 11.82 17.97
C TRP A 486 -20.11 12.02 18.44
N GLY A 487 -19.75 13.28 18.61
CA GLY A 487 -18.45 13.64 19.16
C GLY A 487 -18.46 15.02 19.78
N VAL A 488 -17.60 15.22 20.74
CA VAL A 488 -17.38 16.50 21.43
C VAL A 488 -15.88 16.77 21.50
N GLY A 489 -15.51 18.03 21.47
CA GLY A 489 -14.15 18.49 21.59
C GLY A 489 -14.04 19.83 22.31
N ALA A 490 -12.94 20.03 23.00
CA ALA A 490 -12.57 21.28 23.62
C ALA A 490 -11.10 21.59 23.39
N ALA A 491 -10.77 22.87 23.29
CA ALA A 491 -9.40 23.35 23.26
C ALA A 491 -9.29 24.71 23.97
N TRP A 492 -8.10 24.98 24.51
CA TRP A 492 -7.78 26.24 25.14
C TRP A 492 -6.57 26.88 24.47
N ASN A 493 -6.76 28.03 23.87
CA ASN A 493 -5.67 28.83 23.32
C ASN A 493 -5.01 29.65 24.44
N GLY A 494 -4.25 29.01 25.31
CA GLY A 494 -3.63 29.58 26.49
C GLY A 494 -2.70 30.74 26.17
N HIS A 495 -2.07 30.74 24.98
CA HIS A 495 -1.22 31.84 24.51
C HIS A 495 -1.99 33.18 24.36
N ASN A 496 -3.30 33.21 24.36
CA ASN A 496 -4.13 34.40 24.31
C ASN A 496 -4.46 34.97 25.72
N GLU A 497 -4.14 34.21 26.78
CA GLU A 497 -4.32 34.68 28.14
C GLU A 497 -3.23 35.71 28.54
N SER A 498 -3.60 36.74 29.32
CA SER A 498 -2.67 37.81 29.74
C SER A 498 -1.48 37.27 30.52
N PHE A 499 -1.72 36.38 31.48
CA PHE A 499 -0.68 35.74 32.29
C PHE A 499 0.29 34.87 31.51
N VAL A 500 -0.15 34.25 30.40
CA VAL A 500 0.73 33.47 29.50
C VAL A 500 1.51 34.39 28.59
N LYS A 501 0.90 35.47 28.09
CA LYS A 501 1.58 36.46 27.26
C LYS A 501 2.69 37.15 28.02
N GLU A 502 2.50 37.44 29.31
CA GLU A 502 3.51 38.06 30.18
C GLU A 502 4.77 37.18 30.35
N LEU A 503 4.63 35.86 30.26
CA LEU A 503 5.77 34.92 30.28
C LEU A 503 6.69 35.08 29.06
N ASN A 504 6.18 35.56 27.93
CA ASN A 504 6.91 35.72 26.66
C ASN A 504 7.68 34.49 26.19
N ILE A 505 7.18 33.28 26.53
CA ILE A 505 7.78 31.99 26.20
C ILE A 505 7.04 31.35 25.04
N PHE A 506 5.69 31.34 25.09
CA PHE A 506 4.86 30.64 24.16
C PHE A 506 4.28 31.59 23.11
N SER A 507 4.57 31.31 21.82
CA SER A 507 3.82 31.86 20.69
C SER A 507 2.54 31.10 20.43
N THR A 508 2.56 29.79 20.72
CA THR A 508 1.38 28.92 20.70
C THR A 508 1.38 28.02 21.94
N LEU A 509 0.27 27.98 22.68
CA LEU A 509 0.00 27.04 23.77
C LEU A 509 -1.45 26.61 23.64
N LYS A 510 -1.68 25.38 23.14
CA LYS A 510 -3.02 24.91 22.84
C LYS A 510 -3.21 23.44 23.22
N PRO A 511 -3.54 23.11 24.47
CA PRO A 511 -4.07 21.83 24.84
C PRO A 511 -5.45 21.62 24.23
N ARG A 512 -5.74 20.37 23.82
CA ARG A 512 -7.01 19.97 23.22
C ARG A 512 -7.37 18.54 23.60
N ILE A 513 -8.68 18.29 23.66
CA ILE A 513 -9.24 16.97 23.91
C ILE A 513 -10.46 16.76 23.04
N SER A 514 -10.60 15.57 22.46
CA SER A 514 -11.80 15.13 21.76
C SER A 514 -12.19 13.73 22.15
N TYR A 515 -13.49 13.48 22.17
CA TYR A 515 -14.06 12.16 22.36
C TYR A 515 -15.20 11.96 21.37
N ALA A 516 -15.21 10.82 20.68
CA ALA A 516 -16.28 10.51 19.72
C ALA A 516 -16.67 9.04 19.72
N VAL A 517 -17.95 8.81 19.48
CA VAL A 517 -18.52 7.51 19.12
C VAL A 517 -18.77 7.53 17.62
N THR A 518 -18.04 6.68 16.92
CA THR A 518 -18.04 6.55 15.45
C THR A 518 -18.39 5.12 15.07
N GLY A 519 -18.66 4.85 13.80
CA GLY A 519 -18.97 3.49 13.38
C GLY A 519 -18.68 3.21 11.92
N GLN A 520 -18.85 1.95 11.58
CA GLN A 520 -18.74 1.48 10.19
C GLN A 520 -19.65 0.29 9.94
N ALA A 521 -20.29 0.27 8.78
CA ALA A 521 -21.06 -0.87 8.31
C ALA A 521 -20.18 -1.79 7.47
N ILE A 522 -20.00 -3.02 7.91
CA ILE A 522 -19.27 -4.08 7.20
C ILE A 522 -20.21 -5.25 6.96
N CYS A 523 -20.77 -5.34 5.76
CA CYS A 523 -21.61 -6.45 5.33
C CYS A 523 -21.57 -6.61 3.81
N ASP A 524 -21.91 -7.80 3.34
CA ASP A 524 -22.16 -8.08 1.93
C ASP A 524 -23.61 -7.71 1.54
N TYR A 525 -23.86 -7.60 0.23
CA TYR A 525 -25.20 -7.31 -0.25
C TYR A 525 -26.20 -8.38 0.20
N ALA A 526 -27.30 -7.93 0.81
CA ALA A 526 -28.38 -8.80 1.28
C ALA A 526 -27.91 -9.98 2.17
N GLU A 527 -26.79 -9.83 2.88
CA GLU A 527 -26.25 -10.89 3.76
C GLU A 527 -27.22 -11.35 4.84
N TYR A 528 -28.23 -10.53 5.18
CA TYR A 528 -29.31 -10.88 6.10
C TYR A 528 -30.37 -11.82 5.49
N LYS A 529 -30.24 -12.18 4.20
CA LYS A 529 -31.10 -13.15 3.52
C LYS A 529 -30.39 -14.45 3.31
N GLN A 530 -31.06 -15.56 3.56
CA GLN A 530 -30.56 -16.88 3.21
C GLN A 530 -30.46 -17.00 1.70
N SER A 531 -29.36 -17.51 1.18
CA SER A 531 -29.16 -17.83 -0.25
C SER A 531 -29.06 -19.32 -0.46
N TYR A 532 -29.56 -19.77 -1.61
CA TYR A 532 -29.49 -21.15 -2.04
C TYR A 532 -28.80 -21.21 -3.41
N GLY A 533 -27.87 -22.13 -3.56
CA GLY A 533 -27.16 -22.39 -4.79
C GLY A 533 -27.41 -23.82 -5.28
N THR A 534 -27.04 -24.10 -6.52
CA THR A 534 -27.05 -25.46 -7.06
C THR A 534 -25.63 -26.02 -7.00
N SER A 535 -25.46 -27.19 -6.42
CA SER A 535 -24.22 -27.96 -6.47
C SER A 535 -24.44 -29.34 -7.08
N LYS A 536 -23.42 -29.85 -7.75
CA LYS A 536 -23.40 -31.27 -8.20
C LYS A 536 -23.16 -32.12 -6.96
N VAL A 537 -24.15 -32.92 -6.59
CA VAL A 537 -24.06 -33.88 -5.49
C VAL A 537 -23.92 -35.28 -6.07
N HIS A 538 -22.94 -36.03 -5.58
CA HIS A 538 -22.81 -37.45 -5.91
C HIS A 538 -23.84 -38.24 -5.09
N LEU A 539 -24.85 -38.77 -5.77
CA LEU A 539 -25.77 -39.72 -5.16
C LEU A 539 -25.21 -41.13 -5.33
N TYR A 540 -25.23 -41.93 -4.25
CA TYR A 540 -24.80 -43.33 -4.28
C TYR A 540 -25.46 -44.08 -5.47
N GLY A 541 -24.64 -44.47 -6.45
CA GLY A 541 -25.05 -45.31 -7.56
C GLY A 541 -25.78 -44.64 -8.74
N GLY A 542 -25.81 -43.29 -8.83
CA GLY A 542 -26.49 -42.54 -9.88
C GLY A 542 -25.68 -41.43 -10.53
N PRO A 543 -26.10 -40.87 -11.68
CA PRO A 543 -25.46 -39.72 -12.31
C PRO A 543 -25.56 -38.48 -11.45
N PHE A 544 -24.58 -37.54 -11.66
CA PHE A 544 -24.55 -36.25 -10.95
C PHE A 544 -25.82 -35.44 -11.26
N ASP A 545 -26.66 -35.23 -10.26
CA ASP A 545 -27.81 -34.34 -10.34
C ASP A 545 -27.49 -33.00 -9.71
N ASN A 546 -27.95 -31.91 -10.34
CA ASN A 546 -27.91 -30.57 -9.73
C ASN A 546 -28.99 -30.48 -8.65
N LYS A 547 -28.59 -30.51 -7.37
CA LYS A 547 -29.51 -30.25 -6.26
C LYS A 547 -29.33 -28.86 -5.72
N TRP A 548 -30.41 -28.25 -5.28
CA TRP A 548 -30.37 -27.02 -4.50
C TRP A 548 -29.70 -27.34 -3.17
N THR A 549 -28.61 -26.67 -2.91
CA THR A 549 -27.94 -26.71 -1.63
C THR A 549 -27.93 -25.32 -1.04
N GLU A 550 -27.96 -25.24 0.26
CA GLU A 550 -27.67 -24.00 0.94
C GLU A 550 -26.29 -23.49 0.51
N GLU A 551 -26.20 -22.27 -0.03
CA GLU A 551 -24.89 -21.68 -0.29
C GLU A 551 -24.13 -21.57 1.04
N ASN A 552 -22.79 -21.60 0.96
CA ASN A 552 -21.90 -21.50 2.13
C ASN A 552 -22.04 -20.18 2.94
N LYS A 553 -23.19 -19.53 2.86
CA LYS A 553 -23.51 -18.28 3.55
C LYS A 553 -24.84 -18.40 4.26
N THR A 554 -24.79 -18.60 5.56
CA THR A 554 -25.95 -18.49 6.44
C THR A 554 -26.31 -17.01 6.64
N ALA A 555 -27.60 -16.69 6.69
CA ALA A 555 -28.07 -15.32 6.86
C ALA A 555 -27.55 -14.67 8.14
N SER A 556 -26.94 -13.49 8.01
CA SER A 556 -26.36 -12.72 9.13
C SER A 556 -27.05 -11.37 9.28
N ARG A 557 -27.67 -11.11 10.43
CA ARG A 557 -28.22 -9.80 10.78
C ARG A 557 -27.18 -8.98 11.52
N LEU A 558 -26.31 -8.30 10.77
CA LEU A 558 -25.22 -7.50 11.32
C LEU A 558 -25.69 -6.11 11.74
N ASN A 559 -25.07 -5.61 12.80
CA ASN A 559 -25.12 -4.22 13.21
C ASN A 559 -23.87 -3.48 12.71
N PRO A 560 -23.91 -2.14 12.63
CA PRO A 560 -22.69 -1.36 12.46
C PRO A 560 -21.68 -1.64 13.58
N GLU A 561 -20.41 -1.75 13.24
CA GLU A 561 -19.33 -1.77 14.22
C GLU A 561 -19.20 -0.39 14.87
N ILE A 562 -18.89 -0.34 16.15
CA ILE A 562 -18.74 0.89 16.93
C ILE A 562 -17.27 1.11 17.29
N ALA A 563 -16.80 2.34 17.13
CA ALA A 563 -15.48 2.76 17.58
C ALA A 563 -15.59 3.97 18.52
N LYS A 564 -15.16 3.81 19.77
CA LYS A 564 -15.00 4.90 20.74
C LYS A 564 -13.59 5.43 20.64
N LYS A 565 -13.44 6.70 20.28
CA LYS A 565 -12.15 7.33 19.98
C LYS A 565 -11.92 8.50 20.94
N LEU A 566 -10.85 8.40 21.73
CA LEU A 566 -10.34 9.48 22.59
C LEU A 566 -9.06 10.02 21.96
N ASN A 567 -8.91 11.34 21.90
CA ASN A 567 -7.66 12.02 21.53
C ASN A 567 -7.38 13.12 22.53
N VAL A 568 -6.14 13.16 23.01
CA VAL A 568 -5.62 14.25 23.86
C VAL A 568 -4.37 14.77 23.21
N GLY A 569 -4.29 16.07 22.96
CA GLY A 569 -3.19 16.68 22.25
C GLY A 569 -2.77 18.03 22.84
N ILE A 570 -1.56 18.44 22.50
CA ILE A 570 -1.03 19.76 22.79
C ILE A 570 -0.24 20.29 21.59
N ASP A 571 -0.51 21.55 21.22
CA ASP A 571 0.29 22.28 20.24
C ASP A 571 1.06 23.37 20.97
N LEU A 572 2.39 23.35 20.83
CA LEU A 572 3.32 24.29 21.42
C LEU A 572 4.09 25.05 20.33
N GLY A 573 4.18 26.35 20.46
CA GLY A 573 5.01 27.21 19.62
C GLY A 573 5.92 28.06 20.51
N PHE A 574 7.16 28.20 20.10
CA PHE A 574 8.18 29.01 20.79
C PHE A 574 8.88 29.91 19.79
N LEU A 575 9.48 31.00 20.28
CA LEU A 575 10.30 31.91 19.48
C LEU A 575 9.54 32.44 18.23
N ASN A 576 8.28 32.86 18.40
CA ASN A 576 7.38 33.29 17.32
C ASN A 576 7.16 32.21 16.28
N ASP A 577 6.85 30.99 16.74
CA ASP A 577 6.60 29.78 15.97
C ASP A 577 7.79 29.31 15.09
N ARG A 578 9.02 29.76 15.38
CA ARG A 578 10.22 29.17 14.76
C ARG A 578 10.43 27.74 15.21
N LEU A 579 10.14 27.44 16.47
CA LEU A 579 10.08 26.07 16.99
C LEU A 579 8.62 25.72 17.29
N ALA A 580 8.08 24.71 16.64
CA ALA A 580 6.74 24.21 16.89
C ALA A 580 6.80 22.71 17.23
N PHE A 581 6.04 22.32 18.25
CA PHE A 581 5.91 20.94 18.69
C PHE A 581 4.45 20.57 18.85
N THR A 582 4.04 19.45 18.26
CA THR A 582 2.71 18.87 18.44
C THR A 582 2.85 17.47 19.00
N PHE A 583 2.09 17.17 20.04
CA PHE A 583 2.00 15.85 20.63
C PHE A 583 0.53 15.42 20.69
N ASP A 584 0.25 14.19 20.32
CA ASP A 584 -1.07 13.57 20.43
C ASP A 584 -0.94 12.18 21.07
N TYR A 585 -1.82 11.91 22.04
CA TYR A 585 -2.11 10.60 22.55
C TYR A 585 -3.52 10.20 22.10
N TYR A 586 -3.69 8.99 21.59
CA TYR A 586 -5.01 8.50 21.19
C TYR A 586 -5.28 7.08 21.70
N GLN A 587 -6.57 6.80 21.92
CA GLN A 587 -7.10 5.48 22.19
C GLN A 587 -8.36 5.25 21.38
N ASN A 588 -8.34 4.25 20.50
CA ASN A 588 -9.46 3.82 19.66
C ASN A 588 -9.90 2.43 20.11
N ARG A 589 -11.09 2.30 20.67
CA ARG A 589 -11.68 1.02 21.08
C ARG A 589 -12.79 0.63 20.14
N PHE A 590 -12.66 -0.52 19.51
CA PHE A 590 -13.62 -1.09 18.59
C PHE A 590 -14.42 -2.17 19.31
N SER A 591 -15.75 -2.09 19.24
CA SER A 591 -16.69 -3.09 19.72
C SER A 591 -17.67 -3.49 18.63
N ASP A 592 -18.37 -4.58 18.83
CA ASP A 592 -19.31 -5.12 17.85
C ASP A 592 -18.65 -5.39 16.49
N VAL A 593 -17.39 -5.80 16.53
CA VAL A 593 -16.60 -6.08 15.33
C VAL A 593 -17.09 -7.34 14.65
N VAL A 594 -17.32 -7.25 13.34
CA VAL A 594 -17.83 -8.35 12.53
C VAL A 594 -16.72 -9.38 12.29
N ALA A 595 -16.95 -10.57 12.78
CA ALA A 595 -16.06 -11.72 12.63
C ALA A 595 -16.83 -13.05 12.55
N THR A 596 -16.13 -14.11 12.22
CA THR A 596 -16.68 -15.48 12.31
C THR A 596 -16.22 -16.09 13.62
N SER A 597 -17.17 -16.55 14.43
CA SER A 597 -16.86 -17.22 15.71
C SER A 597 -16.07 -18.52 15.49
N GLU A 598 -15.06 -18.77 16.31
CA GLU A 598 -14.39 -20.10 16.37
C GLU A 598 -15.28 -21.13 17.08
N ILE A 599 -16.20 -20.66 17.95
CA ILE A 599 -17.15 -21.54 18.65
C ILE A 599 -18.23 -21.94 17.65
N LYS A 600 -18.13 -23.15 17.14
CA LYS A 600 -19.04 -23.71 16.13
C LYS A 600 -19.61 -25.02 16.63
N THR A 601 -20.88 -25.28 16.34
CA THR A 601 -21.46 -26.61 16.52
C THR A 601 -21.43 -27.38 15.20
N ALA A 602 -20.90 -28.61 15.21
CA ALA A 602 -20.84 -29.48 14.04
C ALA A 602 -22.23 -29.84 13.49
N ILE A 603 -23.29 -29.68 14.31
CA ILE A 603 -24.66 -29.98 13.94
C ILE A 603 -25.18 -29.10 12.80
N LEU A 604 -24.66 -27.85 12.68
CA LEU A 604 -25.11 -26.93 11.62
C LEU A 604 -24.57 -27.29 10.22
N GLY A 605 -23.53 -28.13 10.12
CA GLY A 605 -23.01 -28.65 8.84
C GLY A 605 -22.50 -27.62 7.83
N ASN A 606 -22.66 -26.33 8.06
CA ASN A 606 -22.37 -25.24 7.14
C ASN A 606 -21.44 -24.20 7.75
N VAL A 607 -20.99 -23.26 6.91
CA VAL A 607 -20.19 -22.11 7.34
C VAL A 607 -21.02 -21.25 8.31
N TYR A 608 -20.47 -21.01 9.48
CA TYR A 608 -21.10 -20.18 10.49
C TYR A 608 -21.29 -18.75 9.97
N PRO A 609 -22.45 -18.11 10.26
CA PRO A 609 -22.68 -16.73 9.91
C PRO A 609 -21.69 -15.80 10.61
N ARG A 610 -21.32 -14.72 9.95
CA ARG A 610 -20.59 -13.63 10.60
C ARG A 610 -21.50 -12.98 11.65
N SER A 611 -20.90 -12.51 12.72
CA SER A 611 -21.62 -11.82 13.80
C SER A 611 -20.77 -10.69 14.39
N ASN A 612 -21.40 -9.78 15.10
CA ASN A 612 -20.72 -8.70 15.82
C ASN A 612 -20.17 -9.25 17.15
N CYS A 613 -18.99 -9.86 17.13
CA CYS A 613 -18.52 -10.71 18.22
C CYS A 613 -17.08 -10.44 18.70
N GLU A 614 -16.34 -9.50 18.10
CA GLU A 614 -14.98 -9.19 18.55
C GLU A 614 -14.86 -7.78 19.13
N LYS A 615 -13.85 -7.57 19.98
CA LYS A 615 -13.43 -6.26 20.50
C LYS A 615 -11.92 -6.16 20.48
N TYR A 616 -11.41 -5.00 20.04
CA TYR A 616 -10.00 -4.69 20.07
C TYR A 616 -9.75 -3.19 20.24
N SER A 617 -8.55 -2.84 20.64
CA SER A 617 -8.14 -1.44 20.78
C SER A 617 -6.81 -1.16 20.07
N TYR A 618 -6.66 0.09 19.68
CA TYR A 618 -5.42 0.70 19.23
C TYR A 618 -5.12 1.90 20.11
N THR A 619 -3.92 1.96 20.65
CA THR A 619 -3.43 3.08 21.46
C THR A 619 -2.11 3.54 20.87
N GLY A 620 -1.89 4.83 20.79
CA GLY A 620 -0.64 5.33 20.24
C GLY A 620 -0.33 6.76 20.61
N THR A 621 0.90 7.14 20.28
CA THR A 621 1.41 8.51 20.43
C THR A 621 1.94 9.01 19.10
N GLU A 622 1.73 10.28 18.83
CA GLU A 622 2.18 10.96 17.63
C GLU A 622 2.89 12.26 18.00
N MET A 623 4.02 12.53 17.37
CA MET A 623 4.84 13.69 17.61
C MET A 623 5.22 14.34 16.29
N VAL A 624 5.18 15.66 16.25
CA VAL A 624 5.74 16.48 15.16
C VAL A 624 6.56 17.59 15.76
N LEU A 625 7.80 17.72 15.32
CA LEU A 625 8.70 18.79 15.68
C LEU A 625 9.10 19.54 14.41
N THR A 626 8.89 20.85 14.40
CA THR A 626 9.25 21.70 13.27
C THR A 626 10.13 22.84 13.76
N TRP A 627 11.28 23.00 13.14
CA TRP A 627 12.13 24.18 13.27
C TRP A 627 12.19 24.89 11.94
N GLN A 628 11.94 26.21 11.93
CA GLN A 628 12.11 27.04 10.74
C GLN A 628 12.66 28.40 11.16
N ASP A 629 13.67 28.84 10.43
CA ASP A 629 14.26 30.12 10.74
C ASP A 629 14.84 30.78 9.47
N ARG A 630 15.20 32.06 9.61
CA ARG A 630 15.78 32.86 8.55
C ARG A 630 16.96 33.66 9.06
N ILE A 631 18.13 33.45 8.46
CA ILE A 631 19.35 34.21 8.72
C ILE A 631 19.65 35.04 7.45
N ARG A 632 19.26 36.29 7.42
CA ARG A 632 19.36 37.19 6.25
C ARG A 632 18.61 36.57 5.03
N ASN A 633 19.34 36.11 4.00
CA ASN A 633 18.80 35.49 2.79
C ASN A 633 18.78 33.97 2.84
N PHE A 634 19.23 33.36 3.94
CA PHE A 634 19.22 31.93 4.14
C PHE A 634 17.99 31.53 4.95
N ASN A 635 17.00 30.89 4.29
CA ASN A 635 15.83 30.32 4.95
C ASN A 635 16.06 28.82 5.06
N TYR A 636 15.83 28.25 6.23
CA TYR A 636 16.00 26.80 6.42
C TYR A 636 14.91 26.25 7.34
N PHE A 637 14.67 24.96 7.19
CA PHE A 637 13.73 24.23 8.03
C PHE A 637 14.22 22.81 8.32
N ILE A 638 13.79 22.28 9.46
CA ILE A 638 13.90 20.89 9.85
C ILE A 638 12.54 20.47 10.38
N ASN A 639 12.01 19.33 9.90
CA ASN A 639 10.75 18.78 10.35
C ASN A 639 10.95 17.31 10.65
N GLY A 640 10.60 16.88 11.86
CA GLY A 640 10.59 15.48 12.28
C GLY A 640 9.19 15.06 12.68
N ASN A 641 8.80 13.84 12.29
CA ASN A 641 7.58 13.21 12.77
C ASN A 641 7.87 11.80 13.26
N LEU A 642 7.15 11.37 14.29
CA LEU A 642 7.30 10.07 14.92
C LEU A 642 5.93 9.59 15.40
N SER A 643 5.63 8.33 15.17
CA SER A 643 4.44 7.69 15.72
C SER A 643 4.76 6.31 16.26
N PHE A 644 4.19 5.98 17.41
CA PHE A 644 4.16 4.65 17.98
C PHE A 644 2.72 4.19 18.14
N GLU A 645 2.48 2.92 17.86
CA GLU A 645 1.16 2.33 17.99
C GLU A 645 1.25 0.92 18.57
N GLN A 646 0.32 0.63 19.46
CA GLN A 646 0.10 -0.69 20.04
C GLN A 646 -1.36 -1.08 19.87
N SER A 647 -1.62 -2.32 19.52
CA SER A 647 -2.97 -2.88 19.43
C SER A 647 -3.14 -4.02 20.44
N LYS A 648 -4.41 -4.31 20.78
CA LYS A 648 -4.73 -5.38 21.71
C LYS A 648 -6.08 -6.01 21.35
N PHE A 649 -6.14 -7.34 21.28
CA PHE A 649 -7.39 -8.08 21.32
C PHE A 649 -7.99 -8.02 22.72
N GLU A 650 -9.13 -7.34 22.89
CA GLU A 650 -9.85 -7.26 24.17
C GLU A 650 -10.83 -8.42 24.33
N TYR A 651 -11.41 -8.88 23.24
CA TYR A 651 -12.32 -10.03 23.22
C TYR A 651 -12.39 -10.66 21.82
N SER A 652 -12.36 -11.99 21.77
CA SER A 652 -12.63 -12.80 20.58
C SER A 652 -13.34 -14.07 21.01
N PRO A 653 -14.38 -14.54 20.30
CA PRO A 653 -15.09 -15.79 20.60
C PRO A 653 -14.25 -16.99 20.13
N GLN A 654 -13.17 -17.26 20.84
CA GLN A 654 -12.29 -18.40 20.61
C GLN A 654 -12.64 -19.58 21.51
N LEU A 655 -12.34 -20.78 21.06
CA LEU A 655 -12.44 -21.97 21.91
C LEU A 655 -11.45 -21.86 23.08
N PRO A 656 -11.78 -22.43 24.26
CA PRO A 656 -10.84 -22.53 25.36
C PRO A 656 -9.51 -23.13 24.86
N LYS A 657 -8.42 -22.46 25.13
CA LYS A 657 -7.09 -22.92 24.75
C LYS A 657 -6.49 -23.73 25.89
N ALA A 658 -5.77 -24.78 25.54
CA ALA A 658 -5.14 -25.66 26.55
C ALA A 658 -4.07 -24.90 27.34
N TYR A 659 -3.36 -23.98 26.70
CA TYR A 659 -2.27 -23.21 27.30
C TYR A 659 -2.43 -21.70 27.07
N PRO A 660 -1.98 -20.87 28.04
CA PRO A 660 -2.11 -19.39 27.94
C PRO A 660 -1.49 -18.78 26.68
N TRP A 661 -0.33 -19.30 26.24
CA TRP A 661 0.39 -18.77 25.07
C TRP A 661 -0.28 -19.03 23.73
N MET A 662 -1.28 -19.92 23.68
CA MET A 662 -2.12 -20.17 22.49
C MET A 662 -3.26 -19.15 22.34
N SER A 663 -3.54 -18.36 23.39
CA SER A 663 -4.64 -17.41 23.41
C SER A 663 -4.26 -16.12 22.68
N ARG A 664 -5.16 -15.65 21.82
CA ARG A 664 -5.02 -14.32 21.20
C ARG A 664 -5.44 -13.17 22.10
N LEU A 665 -6.13 -13.47 23.22
CA LEU A 665 -6.61 -12.43 24.14
C LEU A 665 -5.43 -11.74 24.83
N GLY A 666 -5.39 -10.43 24.70
CA GLY A 666 -4.27 -9.63 25.21
C GLY A 666 -3.17 -9.37 24.21
N ASP A 667 -3.08 -10.16 23.14
CA ASP A 667 -2.07 -10.01 22.10
C ASP A 667 -2.40 -8.86 21.13
N PRO A 668 -1.37 -8.31 20.47
CA PRO A 668 -1.57 -7.36 19.39
C PRO A 668 -2.33 -7.96 18.20
N VAL A 669 -3.08 -7.12 17.49
CA VAL A 669 -3.82 -7.53 16.29
C VAL A 669 -2.86 -7.81 15.12
N GLY A 670 -2.99 -8.99 14.50
CA GLY A 670 -2.21 -9.38 13.33
C GLY A 670 -0.85 -10.00 13.64
N MET A 671 -0.77 -10.69 14.78
CA MET A 671 0.38 -11.51 15.15
C MET A 671 0.48 -12.78 14.31
N THR A 672 1.70 -13.25 14.12
CA THR A 672 2.01 -14.56 13.56
C THR A 672 2.15 -15.56 14.69
N TYR A 673 1.46 -16.69 14.59
CA TYR A 673 1.57 -17.80 15.53
C TYR A 673 2.34 -18.96 14.88
N GLY A 674 3.22 -19.60 15.62
CA GLY A 674 4.02 -20.71 15.13
C GLY A 674 4.97 -21.24 16.20
N TYR A 675 5.92 -22.05 15.78
CA TYR A 675 6.88 -22.72 16.67
C TYR A 675 8.06 -21.82 17.02
N VAL A 676 8.57 -21.96 18.23
CA VAL A 676 9.82 -21.32 18.65
C VAL A 676 10.99 -22.21 18.22
N ALA A 677 11.83 -21.71 17.32
CA ALA A 677 13.07 -22.39 16.97
C ALA A 677 14.11 -22.24 18.09
N ASP A 678 14.72 -23.34 18.48
CA ASP A 678 15.78 -23.43 19.50
C ASP A 678 17.15 -23.78 18.86
N GLY A 679 17.38 -23.28 17.66
CA GLY A 679 18.58 -23.53 16.87
C GLY A 679 18.39 -24.60 15.80
N ILE A 680 19.52 -25.16 15.36
CA ILE A 680 19.64 -26.19 14.33
C ILE A 680 20.37 -27.39 14.97
N PHE A 681 19.93 -28.61 14.71
CA PHE A 681 20.67 -29.81 15.11
C PHE A 681 22.05 -29.83 14.47
N GLN A 682 23.11 -29.87 15.29
CA GLN A 682 24.50 -29.83 14.83
C GLN A 682 25.08 -31.23 14.57
N SER A 683 24.53 -32.26 15.20
CA SER A 683 25.00 -33.64 15.05
C SER A 683 23.89 -34.67 15.21
N GLN A 684 24.18 -35.92 14.85
CA GLN A 684 23.24 -37.02 15.03
C GLN A 684 23.03 -37.32 16.54
N GLU A 685 24.06 -37.14 17.37
CA GLU A 685 23.97 -37.33 18.81
C GLU A 685 22.98 -36.36 19.44
N GLU A 686 22.93 -35.10 18.97
CA GLU A 686 21.92 -34.15 19.44
C GLU A 686 20.50 -34.62 19.08
N ILE A 687 20.28 -35.15 17.87
CA ILE A 687 19.00 -35.68 17.42
C ILE A 687 18.61 -36.89 18.26
N ASP A 688 19.56 -37.79 18.51
CA ASP A 688 19.33 -39.01 19.32
C ASP A 688 19.00 -38.70 20.78
N ALA A 689 19.59 -37.65 21.32
CA ALA A 689 19.34 -37.15 22.67
C ALA A 689 18.05 -36.33 22.80
N TYR A 690 17.50 -35.82 21.67
CA TYR A 690 16.29 -35.04 21.63
C TYR A 690 15.06 -35.94 21.52
N ASP A 691 14.00 -35.63 22.24
CA ASP A 691 12.82 -36.52 22.35
C ASP A 691 11.50 -35.88 21.90
N ALA A 692 11.51 -34.61 21.51
CA ALA A 692 10.31 -33.89 21.06
C ALA A 692 10.34 -33.56 19.56
N PHE A 693 9.49 -34.22 18.78
CA PHE A 693 9.45 -34.06 17.33
C PHE A 693 8.02 -33.79 16.83
N LEU A 694 7.92 -33.14 15.64
CA LEU A 694 6.66 -32.99 14.93
C LEU A 694 6.10 -34.38 14.55
N PRO A 695 4.80 -34.64 14.72
CA PRO A 695 4.17 -35.90 14.30
C PRO A 695 4.28 -36.12 12.79
N SER A 696 4.37 -35.05 11.99
CA SER A 696 4.55 -35.09 10.53
C SER A 696 6.02 -35.28 10.10
N ALA A 697 6.96 -35.14 11.03
CA ALA A 697 8.41 -35.34 10.82
C ALA A 697 8.88 -36.43 11.75
N VAL A 698 8.78 -37.70 11.31
CA VAL A 698 9.27 -38.83 12.11
C VAL A 698 10.75 -38.62 12.45
N LYS A 699 11.16 -38.92 13.67
CA LYS A 699 12.56 -38.80 14.14
C LYS A 699 13.56 -39.30 13.08
N SER A 700 13.21 -40.39 12.41
CA SER A 700 14.00 -40.98 11.34
C SER A 700 14.16 -40.09 10.09
N THR A 701 13.42 -38.97 9.94
CA THR A 701 13.54 -38.01 8.81
C THR A 701 14.29 -36.73 9.20
N ILE A 702 14.58 -36.51 10.47
CA ILE A 702 15.37 -35.37 10.94
C ILE A 702 16.85 -35.66 10.76
N MET A 703 17.62 -34.67 10.33
CA MET A 703 19.05 -34.76 10.08
C MET A 703 19.78 -33.54 10.68
N PRO A 704 21.08 -33.66 10.94
CA PRO A 704 21.90 -32.49 11.24
C PRO A 704 21.71 -31.41 10.18
N GLY A 705 21.55 -30.18 10.62
CA GLY A 705 21.17 -29.04 9.77
C GLY A 705 19.66 -28.74 9.70
N ASP A 706 18.80 -29.57 10.31
CA ASP A 706 17.36 -29.28 10.43
C ASP A 706 17.05 -28.47 11.68
N ILE A 707 15.96 -27.68 11.63
CA ILE A 707 15.53 -26.82 12.73
C ILE A 707 15.05 -27.65 13.91
N ARG A 708 15.54 -27.31 15.10
CA ARG A 708 15.07 -27.81 16.38
C ARG A 708 14.01 -26.88 16.93
N TYR A 709 12.84 -27.41 17.33
CA TYR A 709 11.74 -26.66 17.91
C TYR A 709 11.67 -26.88 19.41
N LYS A 710 11.25 -25.85 20.14
CA LYS A 710 11.08 -25.89 21.56
C LYS A 710 9.75 -26.52 21.93
N ASP A 711 9.76 -27.55 22.73
CA ASP A 711 8.61 -28.11 23.42
C ASP A 711 8.22 -27.16 24.56
N LEU A 712 7.07 -26.47 24.39
CA LEU A 712 6.61 -25.46 25.37
C LEU A 712 5.79 -26.05 26.48
N ASN A 713 5.12 -27.18 26.26
CA ASN A 713 4.27 -27.84 27.27
C ASN A 713 4.94 -29.01 27.99
N GLY A 714 6.08 -29.50 27.45
CA GLY A 714 6.88 -30.57 28.05
C GLY A 714 6.28 -31.98 27.88
N ASP A 715 5.46 -32.18 26.80
CA ASP A 715 4.83 -33.48 26.54
C ASP A 715 5.62 -34.36 25.57
N HIS A 716 6.78 -33.90 25.10
CA HIS A 716 7.68 -34.57 24.16
C HIS A 716 7.09 -34.72 22.73
N ILE A 717 6.08 -33.90 22.39
CA ILE A 717 5.49 -33.85 21.06
C ILE A 717 5.42 -32.40 20.60
N ILE A 718 6.07 -32.06 19.51
CA ILE A 718 5.94 -30.74 18.91
C ILE A 718 4.67 -30.67 18.08
N ASP A 719 3.61 -30.06 18.61
CA ASP A 719 2.32 -29.95 17.92
C ASP A 719 1.70 -28.55 18.04
N MET A 720 0.40 -28.44 17.78
CA MET A 720 -0.31 -27.18 17.88
C MET A 720 -0.25 -26.54 19.29
N HIS A 721 0.06 -27.31 20.32
CA HIS A 721 0.15 -26.83 21.71
C HIS A 721 1.45 -26.06 21.95
N ASP A 722 2.47 -26.22 21.11
CA ASP A 722 3.75 -25.49 21.16
C ASP A 722 3.78 -24.25 20.30
N GLN A 723 2.65 -23.92 19.66
CA GLN A 723 2.55 -22.69 18.88
C GLN A 723 2.26 -21.50 19.79
N THR A 724 3.07 -20.46 19.65
CA THR A 724 2.94 -19.21 20.39
C THR A 724 3.02 -18.01 19.48
N ASN A 725 2.81 -16.82 20.04
CA ASN A 725 2.97 -15.55 19.38
C ASN A 725 4.43 -15.28 19.03
N LEU A 726 4.76 -15.23 17.75
CA LEU A 726 6.11 -15.00 17.23
C LEU A 726 6.41 -13.54 16.87
N GLY A 727 5.43 -12.64 16.96
CA GLY A 727 5.61 -11.24 16.59
C GLY A 727 4.72 -10.79 15.44
N SER A 728 4.90 -9.55 14.99
CA SER A 728 4.05 -8.90 14.00
C SER A 728 4.85 -8.40 12.81
N LYS A 729 4.31 -8.63 11.60
CA LYS A 729 4.80 -8.02 10.36
C LYS A 729 4.60 -6.50 10.30
N LYS A 730 3.77 -5.94 11.19
CA LYS A 730 3.51 -4.50 11.26
C LYS A 730 4.54 -3.85 12.16
N ALA A 731 5.16 -2.79 11.69
CA ALA A 731 6.02 -1.94 12.52
C ALA A 731 5.21 -1.33 13.68
N LYS A 732 5.82 -1.22 14.84
CA LYS A 732 5.25 -0.53 16.00
C LYS A 732 5.50 0.98 15.94
N GLY A 733 6.54 1.41 15.24
CA GLY A 733 6.90 2.80 15.07
C GLY A 733 7.18 3.18 13.62
N TYR A 734 6.88 4.43 13.28
CA TYR A 734 7.16 5.04 11.99
C TYR A 734 7.72 6.43 12.22
N TYR A 735 8.75 6.80 11.47
CA TYR A 735 9.33 8.14 11.54
C TYR A 735 9.63 8.70 10.17
N GLY A 736 9.63 10.04 10.10
CA GLY A 736 10.05 10.79 8.94
C GLY A 736 10.80 12.04 9.35
N ILE A 737 11.86 12.38 8.64
CA ILE A 737 12.67 13.56 8.89
C ILE A 737 12.89 14.27 7.57
N SER A 738 12.54 15.56 7.50
CA SER A 738 12.82 16.41 6.36
C SER A 738 13.62 17.64 6.78
N ALA A 739 14.54 18.06 5.93
CA ALA A 739 15.28 19.30 6.09
C ALA A 739 15.46 19.97 4.72
N GLY A 740 15.62 21.27 4.73
CA GLY A 740 15.87 22.01 3.51
C GLY A 740 16.25 23.45 3.74
N PHE A 741 16.73 24.08 2.68
CA PHE A 741 17.07 25.51 2.70
C PHE A 741 16.87 26.18 1.34
N ASN A 742 16.73 27.51 1.37
CA ASN A 742 16.74 28.38 0.19
C ASN A 742 17.79 29.49 0.42
N TYR A 743 18.70 29.67 -0.54
CA TYR A 743 19.74 30.68 -0.50
C TYR A 743 20.07 31.22 -1.89
N ARG A 744 19.78 32.50 -2.16
CA ARG A 744 20.17 33.20 -3.40
C ARG A 744 19.85 32.42 -4.71
N GLY A 745 18.65 31.86 -4.77
CA GLY A 745 18.19 31.09 -5.91
C GLY A 745 18.50 29.60 -5.84
N PHE A 746 19.41 29.13 -5.00
CA PHE A 746 19.59 27.74 -4.68
C PHE A 746 18.54 27.27 -3.68
N ASP A 747 17.98 26.12 -3.92
CA ASP A 747 17.13 25.40 -2.97
C ASP A 747 17.59 23.94 -2.87
N PHE A 748 17.48 23.43 -1.66
CA PHE A 748 17.80 22.05 -1.32
C PHE A 748 16.75 21.51 -0.37
N SER A 749 16.33 20.27 -0.60
CA SER A 749 15.51 19.54 0.36
C SER A 749 15.90 18.07 0.42
N VAL A 750 15.79 17.49 1.59
CA VAL A 750 16.04 16.09 1.86
C VAL A 750 14.90 15.54 2.73
N PHE A 751 14.51 14.30 2.44
CA PHE A 751 13.53 13.58 3.24
C PHE A 751 14.00 12.13 3.44
N ALA A 752 13.98 11.70 4.68
CA ALA A 752 14.25 10.33 5.09
C ALA A 752 13.06 9.77 5.87
N GLN A 753 12.85 8.46 5.77
CA GLN A 753 11.83 7.74 6.53
C GLN A 753 12.34 6.40 7.02
N GLY A 754 11.66 5.83 8.01
CA GLY A 754 11.95 4.49 8.47
C GLY A 754 10.87 3.90 9.38
N THR A 755 11.13 2.69 9.80
CA THR A 755 10.28 1.91 10.70
C THR A 755 11.05 1.45 11.92
N LEU A 756 10.32 1.15 12.99
CA LEU A 756 10.84 0.64 14.24
C LEU A 756 10.03 -0.59 14.68
N ASN A 757 10.71 -1.64 15.08
CA ASN A 757 10.14 -2.92 15.50
C ASN A 757 9.27 -3.57 14.40
N ARG A 758 9.78 -3.56 13.16
CA ARG A 758 9.19 -4.26 12.03
C ARG A 758 9.85 -5.62 11.85
N GLN A 759 9.04 -6.64 11.65
CA GLN A 759 9.52 -7.97 11.33
C GLN A 759 9.01 -8.41 9.95
N VAL A 760 9.80 -9.24 9.28
CA VAL A 760 9.40 -9.93 8.06
C VAL A 760 9.49 -11.43 8.28
N TYR A 761 8.52 -12.14 7.72
CA TYR A 761 8.50 -13.58 7.69
C TYR A 761 8.91 -14.04 6.31
N LEU A 762 10.10 -14.62 6.20
CA LEU A 762 10.71 -15.06 4.96
C LEU A 762 10.66 -16.59 4.92
N ASN A 763 9.53 -17.12 4.49
CA ASN A 763 9.33 -18.56 4.28
C ASN A 763 8.95 -18.79 2.81
N GLY A 764 9.35 -19.92 2.26
CA GLY A 764 8.97 -20.38 0.92
C GLY A 764 10.16 -20.77 0.04
N ASP A 765 9.86 -21.10 -1.20
CA ASP A 765 10.76 -21.72 -2.18
C ASP A 765 12.06 -20.92 -2.47
N PHE A 766 12.12 -19.66 -2.07
CA PHE A 766 13.31 -18.81 -2.23
C PHE A 766 14.28 -18.84 -1.04
N MET A 767 13.86 -19.40 0.07
CA MET A 767 14.57 -19.32 1.35
C MET A 767 15.31 -20.60 1.71
N ASP A 768 14.80 -21.72 1.25
CA ASP A 768 15.24 -23.03 1.69
C ASP A 768 16.24 -23.72 0.73
N GLY A 769 16.56 -23.08 -0.40
CA GLY A 769 17.53 -23.58 -1.36
C GLY A 769 17.14 -24.87 -2.07
N SER A 770 15.95 -25.42 -1.77
CA SER A 770 15.50 -26.67 -2.41
C SER A 770 14.91 -26.45 -3.80
N GLY A 771 14.58 -25.17 -4.12
CA GLY A 771 13.99 -24.81 -5.40
C GLY A 771 12.86 -25.74 -5.82
N LYS A 772 11.85 -25.93 -4.96
CA LYS A 772 10.65 -26.73 -5.27
C LYS A 772 10.96 -28.05 -5.99
N LYS A 773 11.68 -28.94 -5.35
CA LYS A 773 12.16 -30.23 -5.91
C LYS A 773 13.19 -30.10 -7.06
N GLY A 774 14.08 -29.13 -6.97
CA GLY A 774 15.12 -28.88 -7.95
C GLY A 774 14.62 -28.22 -9.24
N GLU A 775 13.44 -27.60 -9.25
CA GLU A 775 12.90 -26.94 -10.44
C GLU A 775 13.03 -25.41 -10.44
N GLY A 776 13.16 -24.77 -9.26
CA GLY A 776 13.30 -23.32 -9.11
C GLY A 776 14.74 -22.83 -9.07
N ALA A 777 14.97 -21.55 -9.31
CA ALA A 777 16.27 -20.93 -9.06
C ALA A 777 16.58 -20.90 -7.57
N ILE A 778 17.87 -20.90 -7.23
CA ILE A 778 18.37 -20.83 -5.85
C ILE A 778 19.11 -19.51 -5.68
N THR A 779 18.89 -18.84 -4.55
CA THR A 779 19.57 -17.59 -4.23
C THR A 779 20.92 -17.85 -3.55
N SER A 780 21.87 -16.92 -3.70
CA SER A 780 23.22 -17.00 -3.09
C SER A 780 23.19 -17.07 -1.56
N TYR A 781 22.07 -16.71 -0.92
CA TYR A 781 21.85 -16.89 0.53
C TYR A 781 22.15 -18.33 0.99
N VAL A 782 21.82 -19.30 0.17
CA VAL A 782 21.96 -20.73 0.48
C VAL A 782 23.42 -21.19 0.56
N LEU A 783 24.36 -20.41 0.03
CA LEU A 783 25.80 -20.72 0.15
C LEU A 783 26.29 -20.71 1.60
N GLY A 784 25.60 -19.98 2.50
CA GLY A 784 25.84 -19.98 3.95
C GLY A 784 25.26 -21.18 4.72
N ARG A 785 24.69 -22.17 4.03
CA ARG A 785 23.96 -23.31 4.60
C ARG A 785 24.78 -24.12 5.60
N TRP A 786 24.07 -24.79 6.48
CA TRP A 786 24.68 -25.79 7.35
C TRP A 786 25.26 -26.96 6.52
N THR A 787 26.49 -27.33 6.81
CA THR A 787 27.16 -28.54 6.35
C THR A 787 28.01 -29.10 7.50
N PRO A 788 28.50 -30.36 7.43
CA PRO A 788 29.42 -30.90 8.44
C PRO A 788 30.68 -30.06 8.66
N ASP A 789 31.10 -29.28 7.65
CA ASP A 789 32.27 -28.40 7.72
C ASP A 789 31.91 -26.93 8.04
N ASN A 790 30.62 -26.57 7.99
CA ASN A 790 30.07 -25.23 8.26
C ASN A 790 28.92 -25.28 9.25
N HIS A 791 29.24 -25.42 10.53
CA HIS A 791 28.23 -25.40 11.59
C HIS A 791 27.66 -23.98 11.76
N THR A 792 26.38 -23.82 11.58
CA THR A 792 25.65 -22.55 11.71
C THR A 792 24.31 -22.74 12.37
N ASN A 793 23.78 -21.69 13.03
CA ASN A 793 22.41 -21.63 13.56
C ASN A 793 21.50 -20.68 12.78
N THR A 794 21.97 -20.12 11.65
CA THR A 794 21.25 -19.12 10.86
C THR A 794 20.78 -19.63 9.51
N HIS A 795 21.33 -20.74 9.02
CA HIS A 795 21.01 -21.35 7.74
C HIS A 795 20.83 -22.85 7.91
N THR A 796 19.73 -23.37 7.42
CA THR A 796 19.47 -24.84 7.41
C THR A 796 20.37 -25.56 6.40
N ARG A 797 20.46 -26.87 6.48
CA ARG A 797 20.95 -27.70 5.37
C ARG A 797 20.05 -27.54 4.14
N VAL A 798 20.54 -27.89 2.98
CA VAL A 798 19.70 -28.00 1.77
C VAL A 798 19.01 -29.36 1.72
N TRP A 799 17.82 -29.41 1.08
CA TRP A 799 17.02 -30.62 0.89
C TRP A 799 16.35 -30.61 -0.48
N TYR A 800 16.09 -31.76 -1.03
CA TYR A 800 15.50 -31.92 -2.36
C TYR A 800 13.98 -32.10 -2.34
N GLY A 801 13.48 -32.85 -1.40
CA GLY A 801 12.07 -33.23 -1.29
C GLY A 801 11.22 -32.22 -0.50
N SER A 802 10.23 -32.77 0.18
CA SER A 802 9.44 -32.03 1.14
C SER A 802 10.07 -32.14 2.53
N ASN A 803 10.61 -31.07 3.05
CA ASN A 803 11.04 -31.02 4.45
C ASN A 803 9.95 -30.36 5.30
N ASN A 804 9.04 -31.18 5.83
CA ASN A 804 7.92 -30.70 6.63
C ASN A 804 8.39 -30.06 7.94
N ASN A 805 9.55 -30.44 8.45
CA ASN A 805 10.12 -29.87 9.68
C ASN A 805 10.55 -28.41 9.44
N ASN A 806 11.44 -28.16 8.47
CA ASN A 806 12.02 -26.84 8.26
C ASN A 806 11.02 -25.85 7.66
N ARG A 807 9.93 -26.30 7.03
CA ARG A 807 8.91 -25.45 6.41
C ARG A 807 7.81 -24.98 7.36
N GLN A 808 7.87 -25.36 8.63
CA GLN A 808 6.90 -24.86 9.61
C GLN A 808 7.00 -23.35 9.82
N THR A 809 5.85 -22.73 10.10
CA THR A 809 5.85 -21.35 10.59
C THR A 809 6.57 -21.28 11.92
N SER A 810 7.73 -20.65 11.96
CA SER A 810 8.57 -20.59 13.15
C SER A 810 9.34 -19.29 13.26
N SER A 811 9.88 -19.06 14.46
CA SER A 811 10.74 -17.89 14.73
C SER A 811 12.02 -17.91 13.90
N PHE A 812 12.45 -19.07 13.38
CA PHE A 812 13.63 -19.20 12.53
C PHE A 812 13.53 -18.34 11.24
N TRP A 813 12.33 -18.21 10.70
CA TRP A 813 12.08 -17.47 9.45
C TRP A 813 11.62 -16.04 9.67
N ILE A 814 11.72 -15.53 10.92
CA ILE A 814 11.38 -14.16 11.25
C ILE A 814 12.65 -13.35 11.42
N TYR A 815 12.78 -12.29 10.64
CA TYR A 815 13.94 -11.40 10.65
C TYR A 815 13.49 -9.99 10.97
N ASP A 816 14.36 -9.25 11.67
CA ASP A 816 14.18 -7.82 11.87
C ASP A 816 14.38 -7.08 10.53
N ALA A 817 13.42 -6.25 10.20
CA ALA A 817 13.39 -5.52 8.94
C ALA A 817 13.17 -4.02 9.16
N ASP A 818 13.64 -3.52 10.30
CA ASP A 818 13.73 -2.09 10.53
C ASP A 818 14.63 -1.46 9.47
N PHE A 819 14.24 -0.29 9.03
CA PHE A 819 15.03 0.40 8.03
C PHE A 819 15.03 1.90 8.21
N PHE A 820 16.10 2.52 7.75
CA PHE A 820 16.22 3.93 7.41
C PHE A 820 16.36 4.03 5.89
N ARG A 821 15.56 4.92 5.28
CA ARG A 821 15.65 5.17 3.84
C ARG A 821 15.75 6.65 3.54
N LEU A 822 16.80 7.06 2.83
CA LEU A 822 16.90 8.36 2.21
C LEU A 822 15.93 8.39 1.03
N LYS A 823 14.70 8.83 1.34
CA LYS A 823 13.53 8.69 0.46
C LYS A 823 13.57 9.68 -0.69
N ASN A 824 13.92 10.95 -0.41
CA ASN A 824 13.94 12.00 -1.41
C ASN A 824 15.07 12.99 -1.16
N VAL A 825 15.74 13.41 -2.24
CA VAL A 825 16.68 14.52 -2.27
C VAL A 825 16.34 15.35 -3.48
N GLU A 826 16.23 16.66 -3.29
CA GLU A 826 16.04 17.61 -4.39
C GLU A 826 17.07 18.74 -4.26
N ILE A 827 17.67 19.12 -5.37
CA ILE A 827 18.55 20.27 -5.52
C ILE A 827 18.02 21.11 -6.68
N GLY A 828 17.79 22.39 -6.46
CA GLY A 828 17.29 23.31 -7.47
C GLY A 828 18.06 24.62 -7.52
N TYR A 829 18.01 25.25 -8.68
CA TYR A 829 18.51 26.60 -8.89
C TYR A 829 17.53 27.42 -9.73
N THR A 830 17.05 28.51 -9.14
CA THR A 830 16.22 29.49 -9.85
C THR A 830 17.13 30.54 -10.46
N LEU A 831 17.07 30.67 -11.77
CA LEU A 831 17.88 31.63 -12.52
C LEU A 831 17.59 33.06 -12.09
N PRO A 832 18.63 33.94 -12.00
CA PRO A 832 18.44 35.34 -11.70
C PRO A 832 17.48 36.01 -12.70
N THR A 833 16.53 36.81 -12.19
CA THR A 833 15.55 37.51 -13.02
C THR A 833 16.17 38.43 -14.07
N LEU A 834 17.40 38.93 -13.87
CA LEU A 834 18.15 39.68 -14.86
C LEU A 834 18.41 38.92 -16.16
N LEU A 835 18.60 37.59 -16.08
CA LEU A 835 18.81 36.74 -17.25
C LEU A 835 17.48 36.41 -17.94
N THR A 836 16.47 36.02 -17.15
CA THR A 836 15.19 35.55 -17.66
C THR A 836 14.27 36.67 -18.18
N ARG A 837 14.38 37.88 -17.62
CA ARG A 837 13.59 39.04 -18.01
C ARG A 837 13.81 39.51 -19.45
N LYS A 838 15.02 39.28 -19.98
CA LYS A 838 15.33 39.55 -21.39
C LYS A 838 14.49 38.69 -22.35
N LEU A 839 14.05 37.52 -21.89
CA LEU A 839 13.19 36.60 -22.63
C LEU A 839 11.70 36.77 -22.28
N GLY A 840 11.34 37.78 -21.45
CA GLY A 840 9.98 37.96 -20.97
C GLY A 840 9.51 36.91 -19.95
N ILE A 841 10.44 36.11 -19.41
CA ILE A 841 10.12 35.00 -18.52
C ILE A 841 10.41 35.42 -17.05
N PRO A 842 9.41 35.48 -16.16
CA PRO A 842 9.61 35.87 -14.77
C PRO A 842 10.47 34.92 -13.94
N SER A 843 10.35 33.60 -14.16
CA SER A 843 11.10 32.62 -13.40
C SER A 843 11.38 31.35 -14.20
N VAL A 844 12.64 30.90 -14.15
CA VAL A 844 13.06 29.59 -14.65
C VAL A 844 13.84 28.90 -13.54
N ARG A 845 13.41 27.70 -13.16
CA ARG A 845 14.07 26.85 -12.17
C ARG A 845 14.54 25.57 -12.84
N ILE A 846 15.80 25.19 -12.66
CA ILE A 846 16.38 23.91 -13.06
C ILE A 846 16.64 23.10 -11.79
N TYR A 847 16.32 21.81 -11.79
CA TYR A 847 16.49 20.98 -10.61
C TYR A 847 16.79 19.52 -10.96
N ALA A 848 17.33 18.82 -9.97
CA ALA A 848 17.50 17.38 -9.98
C ALA A 848 16.85 16.78 -8.74
N GLN A 849 16.20 15.64 -8.90
CA GLN A 849 15.53 14.90 -7.85
C GLN A 849 16.02 13.46 -7.82
N GLY A 850 16.18 12.91 -6.62
CA GLY A 850 16.47 11.50 -6.43
C GLY A 850 15.53 10.87 -5.43
N MET A 851 15.05 9.66 -5.70
CA MET A 851 14.19 8.90 -4.81
C MET A 851 14.81 7.55 -4.44
N ASN A 852 14.65 7.13 -3.17
CA ASN A 852 15.16 5.87 -2.63
C ASN A 852 16.69 5.71 -2.83
N LEU A 853 17.47 6.77 -2.54
CA LEU A 853 18.90 6.83 -2.86
C LEU A 853 19.75 5.93 -1.97
N LEU A 854 19.38 5.76 -0.71
CA LEU A 854 20.07 4.92 0.27
C LEU A 854 19.04 4.20 1.13
N THR A 855 19.30 2.93 1.42
CA THR A 855 18.55 2.16 2.41
C THR A 855 19.55 1.45 3.32
N VAL A 856 19.32 1.56 4.63
CA VAL A 856 20.04 0.82 5.68
C VAL A 856 19.01 0.00 6.44
N SER A 857 19.27 -1.28 6.65
CA SER A 857 18.34 -2.19 7.33
C SER A 857 19.11 -3.37 7.92
N GLU A 858 18.68 -3.84 9.07
CA GLU A 858 19.25 -5.03 9.74
C GLU A 858 19.08 -6.30 8.90
N ILE A 859 18.03 -6.36 8.07
CA ILE A 859 17.83 -7.51 7.19
C ILE A 859 19.01 -7.74 6.23
N PHE A 860 19.80 -6.71 5.93
CA PHE A 860 20.95 -6.81 5.04
C PHE A 860 22.12 -7.61 5.64
N ASP A 861 22.14 -7.84 6.95
CA ASP A 861 23.11 -8.71 7.59
C ASP A 861 22.89 -10.18 7.21
N VAL A 862 21.64 -10.54 6.90
CA VAL A 862 21.24 -11.89 6.51
C VAL A 862 20.91 -11.96 5.02
N ARG A 863 20.15 -10.99 4.49
CA ARG A 863 19.63 -10.96 3.11
C ARG A 863 19.96 -9.63 2.43
N LYS A 864 21.15 -9.55 1.84
CA LYS A 864 21.61 -8.35 1.12
C LYS A 864 20.86 -8.09 -0.19
N ASP A 865 20.24 -9.10 -0.72
CA ASP A 865 19.60 -9.17 -2.04
C ASP A 865 18.12 -8.77 -2.06
N ILE A 866 17.49 -8.57 -0.89
CA ILE A 866 16.08 -8.19 -0.80
C ILE A 866 15.88 -6.79 -0.21
N ASP A 867 14.74 -6.17 -0.53
CA ASP A 867 14.36 -4.88 0.04
C ASP A 867 13.50 -5.09 1.30
N PRO A 868 13.72 -4.33 2.41
CA PRO A 868 12.96 -4.52 3.65
C PRO A 868 11.46 -4.24 3.52
N GLU A 869 11.00 -3.50 2.52
CA GLU A 869 9.58 -3.26 2.29
C GLU A 869 8.94 -4.28 1.36
N ILE A 870 9.70 -4.81 0.37
CA ILE A 870 9.20 -5.76 -0.63
C ILE A 870 10.22 -6.84 -0.91
N TRP A 871 9.80 -8.08 -0.83
CA TRP A 871 10.61 -9.26 -1.17
C TRP A 871 9.87 -10.22 -2.09
N GLY A 872 10.64 -11.00 -2.85
CA GLY A 872 10.19 -12.18 -3.61
C GLY A 872 9.24 -11.89 -4.78
N GLY A 873 9.54 -12.45 -5.95
CA GLY A 873 8.65 -12.70 -7.08
C GLY A 873 7.84 -11.53 -7.65
N SER A 874 8.22 -10.30 -7.39
CA SER A 874 7.47 -9.13 -7.78
C SER A 874 8.35 -8.04 -8.41
N PHE A 875 7.73 -7.06 -9.06
CA PHE A 875 8.43 -5.91 -9.61
C PHE A 875 9.25 -5.22 -8.50
N PRO A 876 10.55 -4.99 -8.67
CA PRO A 876 11.41 -4.46 -7.63
C PRO A 876 11.05 -3.02 -7.26
N MET A 877 11.41 -2.63 -6.03
CA MET A 877 11.48 -1.21 -5.68
C MET A 877 12.48 -0.51 -6.60
N THR A 878 12.17 0.74 -6.96
CA THR A 878 13.03 1.52 -7.86
C THR A 878 13.73 2.66 -7.14
N ARG A 879 14.96 2.93 -7.56
CA ARG A 879 15.64 4.21 -7.39
C ARG A 879 15.33 5.05 -8.60
N THR A 880 14.85 6.28 -8.41
CA THR A 880 14.52 7.19 -9.50
C THR A 880 15.43 8.40 -9.43
N ILE A 881 15.97 8.83 -10.56
CA ILE A 881 16.72 10.08 -10.71
C ILE A 881 16.08 10.87 -11.85
N ASN A 882 15.59 12.06 -11.54
CA ASN A 882 14.94 12.95 -12.48
C ASN A 882 15.69 14.28 -12.57
N PHE A 883 15.67 14.85 -13.76
CA PHE A 883 16.09 16.22 -14.05
C PHE A 883 14.88 16.99 -14.56
N GLY A 884 14.69 18.19 -14.05
CA GLY A 884 13.52 19.00 -14.35
C GLY A 884 13.83 20.46 -14.64
N ILE A 885 12.97 21.04 -15.46
CA ILE A 885 12.89 22.48 -15.68
C ILE A 885 11.48 22.95 -15.40
N SER A 886 11.33 24.01 -14.61
CA SER A 886 10.04 24.65 -14.33
C SER A 886 10.10 26.11 -14.75
N ILE A 887 9.19 26.50 -15.62
CA ILE A 887 9.05 27.84 -16.19
C ILE A 887 7.75 28.46 -15.68
N LYS A 888 7.81 29.65 -15.12
CA LYS A 888 6.62 30.40 -14.70
C LYS A 888 6.57 31.73 -15.45
N LEU A 889 5.38 32.02 -16.05
CA LEU A 889 5.09 33.20 -16.83
C LEU A 889 4.07 34.11 -16.17
#